data_ef48649770a21b3a719b0cb191ac8035
#
_entry.id   ef48649770a21b3a719b0cb191ac8035
#
_cell.length_a   1.000
_cell.length_b   1.000
_cell.length_c   1.000
_cell.angle_alpha   90.00
_cell.angle_beta   90.00
_cell.angle_gamma   90.00
#
_symmetry.space_group_name_H-M   'P 1'
#
loop_
_entity.id
_entity.type
_entity.pdbx_description
1 polymer ?
#
loop_
_entity_poly.entity_id
_entity_poly.type
_entity_poly.pdbx_seq_one_letter_code
_entity_poly.pdbx_strand_id
1 'polypeptide(L)'
;MRSVRIHLVALAATLLIVAAHASPPAAADVEQARAAVGRAAAALRDFSADVTDWKFRLEAPDEARLPDFDDSGWKPMAIREPWRNENTYGWYRTRLTVPQTLRGIPTRGRQLRLAVGVDDAGEIYVNGELRQKFEWDSGGVVLTESAQPGATYVIAVKAINGVDDGELRHARLAVGGTEELTSSRDALLDLLRRAVLFCAHDPSPDPKCVAALNGAAETAASAAANLPDLPAAAQRAETQLRPVLDAMTAKPVFLAPPYLQNVTPKGITVMWETAAPFGGYVEYGETMYSHHDRLEFGCAALQAARIEGLRPGTAYMYRVVLGGVEGPWHSFKTAPVGGDAVRFAVCGDSRSDPPMHERVVLEMGRVSPDIAINVGDVVGSGGNLNEWVEHHLWPLRHLSASVPTYVAIGNHEYGGFGGPDPRACPPFERYFDHPTARSGNEYWYSFDYGPARFIILDPNKAGGPRGERIPPGSPQYEWFAREVAAAAREAKWIFVFMHQPPYSECWAGGYYDGEFHLREEIVPLIEKYKADIVFSGHTHDYERGLPHPPYDPATGSGNEAVYIITGGGGASLDNHKYHEWPQMDLPDHPANPSSDAADEGRYYQYHFCLVEIDGDRLHFTVHVVNPDGSYAGILDQFDLTAKDRRGL
;
A
#
# COMPACT_ATOMS: atom_id res chain seq x y z
N MET A 1 -3.32 -1.01 -62.65
CA MET A 1 -3.02 0.42 -62.45
C MET A 1 -4.19 1.08 -61.79
N ARG A 2 -4.08 1.36 -60.51
CA ARG A 2 -4.61 2.48 -59.72
C ARG A 2 -4.38 2.12 -58.26
N SER A 3 -3.34 2.74 -57.73
CA SER A 3 -2.93 2.71 -56.33
C SER A 3 -3.98 3.39 -55.46
N VAL A 4 -4.46 2.69 -54.41
CA VAL A 4 -5.24 3.31 -53.34
C VAL A 4 -4.28 3.58 -52.19
N ARG A 5 -3.94 4.84 -52.00
CA ARG A 5 -3.20 5.33 -50.81
C ARG A 5 -4.17 5.35 -49.64
N ILE A 6 -3.87 4.54 -48.64
CA ILE A 6 -4.50 4.63 -47.33
C ILE A 6 -3.82 5.80 -46.60
N HIS A 7 -4.59 6.82 -46.26
CA HIS A 7 -4.14 7.93 -45.42
C HIS A 7 -4.16 7.46 -43.97
N LEU A 8 -2.97 7.32 -43.38
CA LEU A 8 -2.80 7.32 -41.94
C LEU A 8 -3.16 8.72 -41.41
N VAL A 9 -4.21 8.79 -40.60
CA VAL A 9 -4.49 9.96 -39.77
C VAL A 9 -3.61 9.85 -38.54
N ALA A 10 -2.50 10.59 -38.55
CA ALA A 10 -1.68 10.78 -37.38
C ALA A 10 -2.47 11.59 -36.34
N LEU A 11 -2.80 10.99 -35.19
CA LEU A 11 -3.27 11.72 -34.01
C LEU A 11 -2.09 12.55 -33.51
N ALA A 12 -2.21 13.88 -33.64
CA ALA A 12 -1.26 14.82 -33.06
C ALA A 12 -1.43 14.77 -31.52
N ALA A 13 -0.52 14.09 -30.85
CA ALA A 13 -0.31 14.26 -29.42
C ALA A 13 0.17 15.69 -29.18
N THR A 14 -0.64 16.50 -28.51
CA THR A 14 -0.26 17.85 -28.07
C THR A 14 0.80 17.70 -27.00
N LEU A 15 2.07 17.93 -27.35
CA LEU A 15 3.16 18.12 -26.41
C LEU A 15 2.82 19.37 -25.57
N LEU A 16 2.38 19.17 -24.32
CA LEU A 16 2.45 20.24 -23.33
C LEU A 16 3.90 20.34 -22.88
N ILE A 17 4.59 21.35 -23.39
CA ILE A 17 5.86 21.81 -22.86
C ILE A 17 5.58 22.30 -21.44
N VAL A 18 6.12 21.58 -20.43
CA VAL A 18 6.15 22.06 -19.04
C VAL A 18 7.19 23.18 -18.98
N ALA A 19 6.77 24.39 -19.32
CA ALA A 19 7.49 25.58 -18.91
C ALA A 19 7.30 25.72 -17.38
N ALA A 20 8.38 25.95 -16.65
CA ALA A 20 8.34 26.31 -15.25
C ALA A 20 7.54 27.62 -15.10
N HIS A 21 6.23 27.50 -14.95
CA HIS A 21 5.36 28.61 -14.61
C HIS A 21 5.27 28.64 -13.09
N ALA A 22 5.49 29.81 -12.52
CA ALA A 22 5.09 30.07 -11.14
C ALA A 22 3.63 29.60 -10.98
N SER A 23 3.37 28.74 -10.02
CA SER A 23 2.02 28.22 -9.74
C SER A 23 1.04 29.39 -9.62
N PRO A 24 -0.13 29.33 -10.21
CA PRO A 24 -1.12 30.38 -10.06
C PRO A 24 -1.43 30.57 -8.56
N PRO A 25 -1.74 31.80 -8.09
CA PRO A 25 -2.01 32.08 -6.67
C PRO A 25 -3.00 31.12 -6.02
N ALA A 26 -4.01 30.67 -6.76
CA ALA A 26 -5.00 29.68 -6.33
C ALA A 26 -4.39 28.30 -5.98
N ALA A 27 -3.33 27.87 -6.65
CA ALA A 27 -2.68 26.60 -6.34
C ALA A 27 -1.90 26.67 -5.01
N ALA A 28 -1.23 27.77 -4.72
CA ALA A 28 -0.55 27.99 -3.44
C ALA A 28 -1.54 27.99 -2.26
N ASP A 29 -2.72 28.60 -2.44
CA ASP A 29 -3.77 28.62 -1.43
C ASP A 29 -4.37 27.22 -1.16
N VAL A 30 -4.54 26.40 -2.19
CA VAL A 30 -4.98 25.01 -2.07
C VAL A 30 -3.93 24.16 -1.32
N GLU A 31 -2.64 24.33 -1.61
CA GLU A 31 -1.57 23.63 -0.89
C GLU A 31 -1.49 24.06 0.58
N GLN A 32 -1.75 25.32 0.88
CA GLN A 32 -1.87 25.77 2.27
C GLN A 32 -3.05 25.09 2.98
N ALA A 33 -4.20 25.00 2.31
CA ALA A 33 -5.38 24.31 2.84
C ALA A 33 -5.12 22.80 3.03
N ARG A 34 -4.43 22.16 2.09
CA ARG A 34 -3.99 20.76 2.21
C ARG A 34 -3.12 20.57 3.44
N ALA A 35 -2.12 21.42 3.65
CA ALA A 35 -1.27 21.39 4.84
C ALA A 35 -2.08 21.58 6.14
N ALA A 36 -3.08 22.45 6.15
CA ALA A 36 -3.96 22.67 7.31
C ALA A 36 -4.80 21.41 7.62
N VAL A 37 -5.39 20.77 6.61
CA VAL A 37 -6.11 19.50 6.74
C VAL A 37 -5.18 18.39 7.25
N GLY A 38 -3.95 18.31 6.73
CA GLY A 38 -2.93 17.37 7.21
C GLY A 38 -2.59 17.57 8.70
N ARG A 39 -2.45 18.81 9.14
CA ARG A 39 -2.25 19.13 10.58
C ARG A 39 -3.45 18.71 11.42
N ALA A 40 -4.67 18.95 10.97
CA ALA A 40 -5.88 18.54 11.67
C ALA A 40 -5.96 17.00 11.77
N ALA A 41 -5.71 16.29 10.70
CA ALA A 41 -5.67 14.84 10.67
C ALA A 41 -4.59 14.28 11.62
N ALA A 42 -3.38 14.83 11.60
CA ALA A 42 -2.30 14.44 12.52
C ALA A 42 -2.66 14.69 13.99
N ALA A 43 -3.26 15.86 14.29
CA ALA A 43 -3.68 16.23 15.65
C ALA A 43 -4.81 15.36 16.19
N LEU A 44 -5.67 14.83 15.32
CA LEU A 44 -6.82 13.98 15.65
C LEU A 44 -6.58 12.50 15.37
N ARG A 45 -5.39 12.09 14.91
CA ARG A 45 -5.07 10.70 14.50
C ARG A 45 -5.53 9.67 15.51
N ASP A 46 -5.21 9.90 16.77
CA ASP A 46 -5.63 9.09 17.89
C ASP A 46 -5.97 9.97 19.10
N PHE A 47 -6.58 9.36 20.13
CA PHE A 47 -6.93 10.05 21.36
C PHE A 47 -5.97 9.77 22.51
N SER A 48 -4.76 9.35 22.18
CA SER A 48 -3.67 9.09 23.12
C SER A 48 -2.89 10.35 23.47
N ALA A 49 -2.08 10.25 24.49
CA ALA A 49 -1.05 11.21 24.86
C ALA A 49 0.29 10.51 25.04
N ASP A 50 1.37 11.19 24.68
CA ASP A 50 2.70 10.66 24.83
C ASP A 50 3.08 10.51 26.31
N VAL A 51 3.79 9.43 26.62
CA VAL A 51 4.44 9.20 27.91
C VAL A 51 5.92 9.54 27.73
N THR A 52 6.36 10.66 28.29
CA THR A 52 7.66 11.29 27.96
C THR A 52 8.75 11.12 29.03
N ASP A 53 8.40 10.82 30.27
CA ASP A 53 9.34 10.81 31.39
C ASP A 53 10.05 9.45 31.51
N TRP A 54 10.93 9.14 30.53
CA TRP A 54 11.66 7.90 30.51
C TRP A 54 13.09 8.06 31.02
N LYS A 55 13.54 7.04 31.76
CA LYS A 55 14.94 6.82 32.13
C LYS A 55 15.46 5.61 31.39
N PHE A 56 16.71 5.64 30.99
CA PHE A 56 17.33 4.60 30.19
C PHE A 56 18.66 4.12 30.78
N ARG A 57 18.91 2.82 30.63
CA ARG A 57 20.22 2.21 30.92
C ARG A 57 20.45 1.01 29.99
N LEU A 58 21.61 1.02 29.33
CA LEU A 58 22.08 -0.11 28.52
C LEU A 58 22.43 -1.28 29.41
N GLU A 59 22.07 -2.50 28.99
CA GLU A 59 22.44 -3.78 29.63
C GLU A 59 22.16 -3.82 31.15
N ALA A 60 21.10 -3.16 31.60
CA ALA A 60 20.71 -3.26 33.01
C ALA A 60 20.20 -4.69 33.34
N PRO A 61 20.30 -5.13 34.59
CA PRO A 61 19.89 -6.47 35.00
C PRO A 61 18.38 -6.66 34.89
N ASP A 62 17.89 -7.90 34.81
CA ASP A 62 16.47 -8.22 34.64
C ASP A 62 15.60 -7.76 35.84
N GLU A 63 16.20 -7.53 37.02
CA GLU A 63 15.54 -6.88 38.17
C GLU A 63 15.07 -5.46 37.85
N ALA A 64 15.59 -4.83 36.79
CA ALA A 64 15.16 -3.54 36.29
C ALA A 64 13.64 -3.48 36.00
N ARG A 65 12.98 -4.60 35.79
CA ARG A 65 11.52 -4.69 35.67
C ARG A 65 10.76 -4.45 36.98
N LEU A 66 11.40 -4.65 38.14
CA LEU A 66 10.74 -4.63 39.46
C LEU A 66 10.39 -3.19 39.92
N PRO A 67 9.26 -3.00 40.61
CA PRO A 67 8.81 -1.67 41.03
C PRO A 67 9.75 -0.94 41.97
N ASP A 68 10.44 -1.67 42.83
CA ASP A 68 11.37 -1.17 43.88
C ASP A 68 12.83 -1.07 43.42
N PHE A 69 13.08 -1.39 42.15
CA PHE A 69 14.43 -1.26 41.58
C PHE A 69 14.89 0.20 41.59
N ASP A 70 16.10 0.46 42.07
CA ASP A 70 16.69 1.80 42.09
C ASP A 70 17.21 2.22 40.72
N ASP A 71 16.44 3.12 40.08
CA ASP A 71 16.78 3.75 38.79
C ASP A 71 17.27 5.20 38.94
N SER A 72 17.65 5.63 40.15
CA SER A 72 18.06 7.02 40.41
C SER A 72 19.26 7.47 39.60
N GLY A 73 20.18 6.53 39.32
CA GLY A 73 21.39 6.77 38.52
C GLY A 73 21.19 6.61 36.99
N TRP A 74 19.97 6.40 36.51
CA TRP A 74 19.71 6.23 35.08
C TRP A 74 19.62 7.56 34.35
N LYS A 75 20.07 7.58 33.09
CA LYS A 75 20.01 8.76 32.21
C LYS A 75 18.55 9.03 31.79
N PRO A 76 18.03 10.28 31.89
CA PRO A 76 16.82 10.64 31.18
C PRO A 76 17.01 10.45 29.68
N MET A 77 15.98 9.95 28.98
CA MET A 77 16.04 9.68 27.55
C MET A 77 14.73 10.02 26.88
N ALA A 78 14.79 10.79 25.80
CA ALA A 78 13.61 11.17 25.04
C ALA A 78 13.14 10.03 24.11
N ILE A 79 11.85 10.09 23.72
CA ILE A 79 11.33 9.27 22.62
C ILE A 79 12.10 9.64 21.36
N ARG A 80 12.48 8.65 20.56
CA ARG A 80 13.32 8.77 19.35
C ARG A 80 14.74 9.31 19.60
N GLU A 81 15.22 9.28 20.82
CA GLU A 81 16.64 9.49 21.10
C GLU A 81 17.37 8.17 20.88
N PRO A 82 18.30 8.09 19.88
CA PRO A 82 18.96 6.83 19.56
C PRO A 82 20.06 6.49 20.58
N TRP A 83 20.30 5.19 20.75
CA TRP A 83 21.45 4.67 21.48
C TRP A 83 22.22 3.66 20.63
N ARG A 84 23.52 3.87 20.51
CA ARG A 84 24.39 3.06 19.63
C ARG A 84 24.89 1.84 20.38
N ASN A 85 24.47 0.68 19.96
CA ASN A 85 25.13 -0.61 20.20
C ASN A 85 24.33 -1.71 19.51
N GLU A 86 24.96 -2.42 18.61
CA GLU A 86 24.39 -3.57 17.91
C GLU A 86 24.35 -4.81 18.80
N ASN A 87 23.43 -5.71 18.55
CA ASN A 87 23.26 -7.01 19.20
C ASN A 87 23.22 -6.94 20.74
N THR A 88 22.47 -5.97 21.27
CA THR A 88 22.34 -5.74 22.70
C THR A 88 20.93 -5.32 23.10
N TYR A 89 20.73 -4.96 24.35
CA TYR A 89 19.45 -4.49 24.84
C TYR A 89 19.59 -3.29 25.78
N GLY A 90 18.56 -2.44 25.76
CA GLY A 90 18.42 -1.32 26.70
C GLY A 90 17.14 -1.42 27.50
N TRP A 91 17.16 -0.92 28.73
CA TRP A 91 15.98 -0.81 29.55
C TRP A 91 15.51 0.63 29.64
N TYR A 92 14.23 0.84 29.33
CA TYR A 92 13.51 2.09 29.59
C TYR A 92 12.61 1.90 30.80
N ARG A 93 12.54 2.90 31.67
CA ARG A 93 11.68 2.89 32.85
C ARG A 93 10.98 4.23 33.03
N THR A 94 9.73 4.16 33.48
CA THR A 94 8.97 5.35 33.92
C THR A 94 8.00 5.00 35.05
N ARG A 95 7.62 6.01 35.82
CA ARG A 95 6.53 5.96 36.81
C ARG A 95 5.34 6.75 36.27
N LEU A 96 4.39 6.04 35.69
CA LEU A 96 3.18 6.62 35.11
C LEU A 96 2.14 6.83 36.22
N THR A 97 1.81 8.07 36.50
CA THR A 97 0.68 8.42 37.36
C THR A 97 -0.55 8.67 36.49
N VAL A 98 -1.67 7.98 36.78
CA VAL A 98 -2.93 8.15 36.05
C VAL A 98 -3.41 9.59 36.18
N PRO A 99 -3.50 10.35 35.06
CA PRO A 99 -3.97 11.74 35.12
C PRO A 99 -5.46 11.81 35.39
N GLN A 100 -5.98 12.97 35.82
CA GLN A 100 -7.43 13.22 35.97
C GLN A 100 -8.15 13.14 34.62
N THR A 101 -7.53 13.70 33.60
CA THR A 101 -8.01 13.69 32.23
C THR A 101 -6.87 13.35 31.26
N LEU A 102 -7.19 12.73 30.14
CA LEU A 102 -6.29 12.54 29.01
C LEU A 102 -6.86 13.29 27.81
N ARG A 103 -6.17 14.33 27.33
CA ARG A 103 -6.66 15.23 26.28
C ARG A 103 -8.10 15.74 26.54
N GLY A 104 -8.40 16.08 27.80
CA GLY A 104 -9.72 16.52 28.24
C GLY A 104 -10.71 15.40 28.62
N ILE A 105 -10.47 14.16 28.19
CA ILE A 105 -11.33 13.02 28.48
C ILE A 105 -11.11 12.57 29.95
N PRO A 106 -12.12 12.52 30.84
CA PRO A 106 -11.95 11.99 32.18
C PRO A 106 -11.50 10.53 32.17
N THR A 107 -10.49 10.20 32.97
CA THR A 107 -9.93 8.84 33.03
C THR A 107 -10.63 7.93 34.02
N ARG A 108 -11.24 8.50 35.08
CA ARG A 108 -11.89 7.74 36.17
C ARG A 108 -12.87 6.71 35.65
N GLY A 109 -12.69 5.46 36.06
CA GLY A 109 -13.58 4.34 35.74
C GLY A 109 -13.45 3.82 34.31
N ARG A 110 -12.54 4.36 33.50
CA ARG A 110 -12.33 3.94 32.12
C ARG A 110 -11.12 3.00 31.99
N GLN A 111 -11.13 2.19 30.97
CA GLN A 111 -9.95 1.40 30.57
C GLN A 111 -8.81 2.34 30.16
N LEU A 112 -7.58 2.03 30.58
CA LEU A 112 -6.36 2.65 30.06
C LEU A 112 -5.49 1.63 29.37
N ARG A 113 -4.98 1.96 28.19
CA ARG A 113 -4.05 1.17 27.40
C ARG A 113 -2.77 1.95 27.19
N LEU A 114 -1.66 1.24 27.25
CA LEU A 114 -0.34 1.76 26.89
C LEU A 114 0.13 1.05 25.61
N ALA A 115 0.49 1.83 24.61
CA ALA A 115 1.17 1.34 23.41
C ALA A 115 2.63 1.80 23.45
N VAL A 116 3.55 0.89 23.12
CA VAL A 116 5.00 1.15 23.11
C VAL A 116 5.58 0.56 21.85
N GLY A 117 6.37 1.33 21.10
CA GLY A 117 7.19 0.86 20.00
C GLY A 117 8.66 1.09 20.30
N VAL A 118 9.49 0.09 20.05
CA VAL A 118 10.95 0.16 20.12
C VAL A 118 11.53 -0.23 18.76
N ASP A 119 12.81 -0.07 18.61
CA ASP A 119 13.52 -0.62 17.46
C ASP A 119 13.77 -2.11 17.67
N ASP A 120 13.59 -2.90 16.60
CA ASP A 120 13.60 -4.36 16.52
C ASP A 120 12.57 -5.06 17.42
N ALA A 121 12.88 -5.34 18.68
CA ALA A 121 12.01 -6.13 19.55
C ALA A 121 11.88 -5.55 20.96
N GLY A 122 10.78 -5.85 21.62
CA GLY A 122 10.53 -5.33 22.97
C GLY A 122 9.74 -6.25 23.90
N GLU A 123 9.94 -6.03 25.19
CA GLU A 123 9.16 -6.64 26.26
C GLU A 123 8.60 -5.55 27.16
N ILE A 124 7.27 -5.55 27.36
CA ILE A 124 6.58 -4.59 28.22
C ILE A 124 6.28 -5.22 29.58
N TYR A 125 6.75 -4.59 30.63
CA TYR A 125 6.48 -4.97 32.02
C TYR A 125 5.66 -3.88 32.71
N VAL A 126 4.65 -4.28 33.47
CA VAL A 126 3.83 -3.40 34.31
C VAL A 126 3.92 -3.89 35.73
N ASN A 127 4.42 -3.07 36.63
CA ASN A 127 4.64 -3.39 38.04
C ASN A 127 5.45 -4.70 38.24
N GLY A 128 6.45 -4.93 37.38
CA GLY A 128 7.33 -6.10 37.42
C GLY A 128 6.82 -7.34 36.67
N GLU A 129 5.57 -7.36 36.23
CA GLU A 129 4.97 -8.46 35.49
C GLU A 129 5.15 -8.27 33.98
N LEU A 130 5.64 -9.29 33.26
CA LEU A 130 5.66 -9.31 31.80
C LEU A 130 4.23 -9.34 31.28
N ARG A 131 3.87 -8.34 30.49
CA ARG A 131 2.54 -8.22 29.90
C ARG A 131 2.53 -8.58 28.41
N GLN A 132 3.59 -8.24 27.67
CA GLN A 132 3.71 -8.54 26.25
C GLN A 132 5.18 -8.59 25.81
N LYS A 133 5.46 -9.44 24.83
CA LYS A 133 6.63 -9.40 23.96
C LYS A 133 6.17 -9.06 22.56
N PHE A 134 6.96 -8.30 21.83
CA PHE A 134 6.67 -7.91 20.45
C PHE A 134 7.97 -7.73 19.65
N GLU A 135 7.89 -7.87 18.36
CA GLU A 135 9.00 -7.71 17.40
C GLU A 135 8.53 -6.75 16.31
N TRP A 136 9.38 -5.86 15.83
CA TRP A 136 9.23 -4.89 14.73
C TRP A 136 8.06 -3.89 14.85
N ASP A 137 7.01 -4.26 15.53
CA ASP A 137 5.81 -3.47 15.75
C ASP A 137 5.74 -2.86 17.15
N SER A 138 4.62 -2.25 17.46
CA SER A 138 4.32 -1.77 18.80
C SER A 138 3.60 -2.82 19.64
N GLY A 139 4.03 -2.98 20.87
CA GLY A 139 3.27 -3.68 21.89
C GLY A 139 2.16 -2.80 22.46
N GLY A 140 0.99 -3.41 22.82
CA GLY A 140 -0.10 -2.70 23.43
C GLY A 140 -0.69 -3.44 24.64
N VAL A 141 -0.61 -2.88 25.83
CA VAL A 141 -1.07 -3.52 27.07
C VAL A 141 -2.19 -2.72 27.74
N VAL A 142 -3.18 -3.43 28.30
CA VAL A 142 -4.16 -2.82 29.20
C VAL A 142 -3.49 -2.62 30.56
N LEU A 143 -3.36 -1.37 31.00
CA LEU A 143 -2.85 -1.03 32.33
C LEU A 143 -3.92 -1.29 33.39
N THR A 144 -5.16 -0.93 33.11
CA THR A 144 -6.33 -1.14 33.99
C THR A 144 -7.62 -1.09 33.20
N GLU A 145 -8.61 -1.88 33.60
CA GLU A 145 -9.98 -1.83 33.07
C GLU A 145 -10.80 -0.68 33.69
N SER A 146 -10.40 -0.17 34.87
CA SER A 146 -11.09 0.88 35.58
C SER A 146 -10.13 1.82 36.27
N ALA A 147 -9.72 2.86 35.55
CA ALA A 147 -8.70 3.80 35.99
C ALA A 147 -9.14 4.59 37.26
N GLN A 148 -8.18 4.75 38.17
CA GLN A 148 -8.28 5.62 39.33
C GLN A 148 -7.24 6.75 39.19
N PRO A 149 -7.67 8.00 38.98
CA PRO A 149 -6.73 9.14 38.92
C PRO A 149 -5.84 9.17 40.18
N GLY A 150 -4.55 9.38 39.99
CA GLY A 150 -3.54 9.33 41.04
C GLY A 150 -2.93 7.96 41.30
N ALA A 151 -3.51 6.86 40.77
CA ALA A 151 -2.86 5.56 40.82
C ALA A 151 -1.54 5.58 39.99
N THR A 152 -0.54 4.85 40.46
CA THR A 152 0.80 4.84 39.81
C THR A 152 1.13 3.44 39.33
N TYR A 153 1.69 3.36 38.14
CA TYR A 153 2.23 2.15 37.53
C TYR A 153 3.72 2.34 37.25
N VAL A 154 4.53 1.35 37.56
CA VAL A 154 5.90 1.27 37.10
C VAL A 154 5.88 0.54 35.77
N ILE A 155 6.29 1.24 34.73
CA ILE A 155 6.42 0.68 33.39
C ILE A 155 7.93 0.46 33.13
N ALA A 156 8.28 -0.75 32.73
CA ALA A 156 9.62 -1.07 32.26
C ALA A 156 9.53 -1.69 30.86
N VAL A 157 10.38 -1.25 29.96
CA VAL A 157 10.46 -1.75 28.59
C VAL A 157 11.88 -2.21 28.34
N LYS A 158 12.05 -3.50 28.02
CA LYS A 158 13.32 -4.03 27.53
C LYS A 158 13.29 -3.91 26.01
N ALA A 159 14.09 -3.01 25.46
CA ALA A 159 14.27 -2.86 24.03
C ALA A 159 15.47 -3.72 23.60
N ILE A 160 15.29 -4.57 22.62
CA ILE A 160 16.30 -5.47 22.08
C ILE A 160 16.65 -4.93 20.70
N ASN A 161 17.93 -4.65 20.47
CA ASN A 161 18.46 -4.10 19.24
C ASN A 161 19.40 -5.10 18.56
N GLY A 162 19.15 -5.43 17.30
CA GLY A 162 19.96 -6.34 16.49
C GLY A 162 21.06 -5.58 15.74
N VAL A 163 20.66 -4.72 14.84
CA VAL A 163 21.55 -3.91 14.00
C VAL A 163 21.16 -2.44 14.09
N ASP A 164 22.09 -1.54 13.79
CA ASP A 164 21.92 -0.09 13.82
C ASP A 164 21.72 0.52 15.23
N ASP A 165 21.06 1.66 15.30
CA ASP A 165 20.83 2.40 16.53
C ASP A 165 19.47 2.02 17.13
N GLY A 166 19.45 1.49 18.35
CA GLY A 166 18.20 1.21 19.06
C GLY A 166 17.51 2.49 19.54
N GLU A 167 16.18 2.51 19.58
CA GLU A 167 15.39 3.64 20.08
C GLU A 167 14.05 3.22 20.71
N LEU A 168 13.49 4.10 21.53
CA LEU A 168 12.08 4.07 21.91
C LEU A 168 11.29 4.91 20.90
N ARG A 169 10.66 4.29 19.92
CA ARG A 169 9.98 4.96 18.81
C ARG A 169 8.77 5.75 19.27
N HIS A 170 7.98 5.18 20.17
CA HIS A 170 6.84 5.84 20.80
C HIS A 170 6.43 5.17 22.10
N ALA A 171 5.77 5.92 22.95
CA ALA A 171 5.06 5.40 24.12
C ALA A 171 3.80 6.26 24.34
N ARG A 172 2.61 5.66 24.22
CA ARG A 172 1.33 6.39 24.20
C ARG A 172 0.33 5.79 25.14
N LEU A 173 -0.29 6.64 25.94
CA LEU A 173 -1.38 6.29 26.83
C LEU A 173 -2.72 6.66 26.18
N ALA A 174 -3.64 5.71 26.07
CA ALA A 174 -4.98 5.90 25.52
C ALA A 174 -6.05 5.56 26.55
N VAL A 175 -7.21 6.22 26.44
CA VAL A 175 -8.39 5.97 27.27
C VAL A 175 -9.51 5.34 26.43
N GLY A 176 -10.15 4.32 26.96
CA GLY A 176 -11.28 3.64 26.30
C GLY A 176 -12.62 4.38 26.45
N GLY A 177 -13.66 3.88 25.76
CA GLY A 177 -15.00 4.49 25.77
C GLY A 177 -15.04 5.80 24.98
N THR A 178 -14.41 5.82 23.81
CA THR A 178 -14.29 7.01 22.94
C THR A 178 -15.02 6.83 21.61
N GLU A 179 -15.94 5.88 21.49
CA GLU A 179 -16.61 5.49 20.25
C GLU A 179 -17.35 6.66 19.58
N GLU A 180 -18.06 7.48 20.37
CA GLU A 180 -18.76 8.67 19.86
C GLU A 180 -17.80 9.74 19.36
N LEU A 181 -16.69 9.95 20.07
CA LEU A 181 -15.64 10.88 19.65
C LEU A 181 -14.94 10.37 18.39
N THR A 182 -14.71 9.06 18.30
CA THR A 182 -14.14 8.41 17.11
C THR A 182 -15.04 8.62 15.91
N SER A 183 -16.35 8.38 16.05
CA SER A 183 -17.31 8.61 14.95
C SER A 183 -17.34 10.08 14.50
N SER A 184 -17.30 11.02 15.45
CA SER A 184 -17.27 12.47 15.15
C SER A 184 -15.96 12.87 14.43
N ARG A 185 -14.82 12.31 14.86
CA ARG A 185 -13.52 12.49 14.23
C ARG A 185 -13.54 12.00 12.79
N ASP A 186 -13.98 10.76 12.59
CA ASP A 186 -13.94 10.11 11.28
C ASP A 186 -14.83 10.84 10.26
N ALA A 187 -16.03 11.24 10.69
CA ALA A 187 -16.93 12.04 9.84
C ALA A 187 -16.33 13.40 9.49
N LEU A 188 -15.70 14.09 10.47
CA LEU A 188 -15.05 15.38 10.23
C LEU A 188 -13.84 15.25 9.30
N LEU A 189 -12.99 14.25 9.53
CA LEU A 189 -11.81 14.04 8.71
C LEU A 189 -12.18 13.61 7.27
N ASP A 190 -13.20 12.77 7.08
CA ASP A 190 -13.71 12.43 5.74
C ASP A 190 -14.26 13.66 5.02
N LEU A 191 -14.98 14.53 5.73
CA LEU A 191 -15.50 15.77 5.16
C LEU A 191 -14.37 16.71 4.72
N LEU A 192 -13.36 16.92 5.57
CA LEU A 192 -12.18 17.73 5.24
C LEU A 192 -11.39 17.12 4.09
N ARG A 193 -11.24 15.80 4.07
CA ARG A 193 -10.60 15.04 2.99
C ARG A 193 -11.30 15.33 1.65
N ARG A 194 -12.59 15.12 1.58
CA ARG A 194 -13.35 15.34 0.34
C ARG A 194 -13.30 16.81 -0.10
N ALA A 195 -13.36 17.73 0.84
CA ALA A 195 -13.29 19.16 0.55
C ALA A 195 -11.91 19.59 0.00
N VAL A 196 -10.80 19.08 0.57
CA VAL A 196 -9.45 19.40 0.07
C VAL A 196 -9.20 18.79 -1.30
N LEU A 197 -9.60 17.53 -1.51
CA LEU A 197 -9.46 16.88 -2.81
C LEU A 197 -10.34 17.54 -3.88
N PHE A 198 -11.57 17.95 -3.53
CA PHE A 198 -12.42 18.75 -4.42
C PHE A 198 -11.71 20.03 -4.86
N CYS A 199 -11.16 20.81 -3.93
CA CYS A 199 -10.46 22.03 -4.26
C CYS A 199 -9.17 21.77 -5.07
N ALA A 200 -8.49 20.64 -4.83
CA ALA A 200 -7.26 20.28 -5.54
C ALA A 200 -7.53 19.78 -6.98
N HIS A 201 -8.63 19.09 -7.19
CA HIS A 201 -8.97 18.51 -8.50
C HIS A 201 -9.92 19.39 -9.32
N ASP A 202 -10.46 20.46 -8.75
CA ASP A 202 -11.20 21.47 -9.50
C ASP A 202 -10.20 22.32 -10.32
N PRO A 203 -10.31 22.35 -11.64
CA PRO A 203 -9.41 23.15 -12.49
C PRO A 203 -9.50 24.67 -12.22
N SER A 204 -10.53 25.13 -11.51
CA SER A 204 -10.73 26.55 -11.15
C SER A 204 -11.43 26.66 -9.79
N PRO A 205 -10.71 26.36 -8.68
CA PRO A 205 -11.31 26.39 -7.35
C PRO A 205 -11.70 27.81 -6.94
N ASP A 206 -12.91 27.96 -6.37
CA ASP A 206 -13.34 29.26 -5.82
C ASP A 206 -12.49 29.62 -4.59
N PRO A 207 -11.85 30.81 -4.55
CA PRO A 207 -11.09 31.24 -3.38
C PRO A 207 -11.88 31.23 -2.06
N LYS A 208 -13.19 31.42 -2.11
CA LYS A 208 -14.06 31.31 -0.93
C LYS A 208 -14.13 29.88 -0.37
N CYS A 209 -14.12 28.88 -1.27
CA CYS A 209 -14.07 27.47 -0.88
C CYS A 209 -12.75 27.16 -0.19
N VAL A 210 -11.63 27.63 -0.75
CA VAL A 210 -10.30 27.42 -0.18
C VAL A 210 -10.16 28.08 1.19
N ALA A 211 -10.65 29.32 1.35
CA ALA A 211 -10.65 30.03 2.64
C ALA A 211 -11.55 29.32 3.68
N ALA A 212 -12.73 28.83 3.29
CA ALA A 212 -13.63 28.07 4.14
C ALA A 212 -12.98 26.76 4.62
N LEU A 213 -12.30 26.07 3.73
CA LEU A 213 -11.56 24.84 4.04
C LEU A 213 -10.43 25.09 5.07
N ASN A 214 -9.63 26.13 4.90
CA ASN A 214 -8.59 26.52 5.85
C ASN A 214 -9.19 26.76 7.25
N GLY A 215 -10.25 27.56 7.35
CA GLY A 215 -10.91 27.85 8.63
C GLY A 215 -11.48 26.62 9.30
N ALA A 216 -12.09 25.71 8.56
CA ALA A 216 -12.63 24.45 9.07
C ALA A 216 -11.52 23.51 9.57
N ALA A 217 -10.39 23.43 8.85
CA ALA A 217 -9.23 22.64 9.25
C ALA A 217 -8.59 23.16 10.55
N GLU A 218 -8.48 24.48 10.72
CA GLU A 218 -7.99 25.09 11.95
C GLU A 218 -8.95 24.84 13.14
N THR A 219 -10.26 24.88 12.91
CA THR A 219 -11.27 24.53 13.90
C THR A 219 -11.14 23.09 14.34
N ALA A 220 -10.94 22.16 13.41
CA ALA A 220 -10.72 20.74 13.68
C ALA A 220 -9.42 20.53 14.48
N ALA A 221 -8.31 21.13 14.05
CA ALA A 221 -7.03 21.00 14.74
C ALA A 221 -7.09 21.53 16.18
N SER A 222 -7.80 22.64 16.41
CA SER A 222 -7.97 23.21 17.75
C SER A 222 -8.74 22.31 18.71
N ALA A 223 -9.67 21.48 18.21
CA ALA A 223 -10.43 20.53 19.04
C ALA A 223 -9.55 19.42 19.62
N ALA A 224 -8.38 19.17 19.05
CA ALA A 224 -7.43 18.18 19.53
C ALA A 224 -6.88 18.47 20.94
N ALA A 225 -6.93 19.73 21.39
CA ALA A 225 -6.51 20.12 22.75
C ALA A 225 -7.53 19.67 23.82
N ASN A 226 -8.82 19.61 23.47
CA ASN A 226 -9.91 19.18 24.37
C ASN A 226 -10.91 18.33 23.59
N LEU A 227 -10.66 17.03 23.52
CA LEU A 227 -11.46 16.09 22.70
C LEU A 227 -12.96 16.05 23.02
N PRO A 228 -13.45 16.27 24.26
CA PRO A 228 -14.90 16.41 24.53
C PRO A 228 -15.60 17.49 23.69
N ASP A 229 -14.87 18.52 23.21
CA ASP A 229 -15.43 19.58 22.37
C ASP A 229 -15.47 19.19 20.87
N LEU A 230 -14.93 18.03 20.50
CA LEU A 230 -14.82 17.58 19.11
C LEU A 230 -16.17 17.53 18.36
N PRO A 231 -17.29 17.01 18.94
CA PRO A 231 -18.56 17.03 18.25
C PRO A 231 -19.04 18.46 17.91
N ALA A 232 -18.87 19.40 18.85
CA ALA A 232 -19.22 20.81 18.62
C ALA A 232 -18.27 21.48 17.61
N ALA A 233 -17.00 21.13 17.63
CA ALA A 233 -16.03 21.60 16.63
C ALA A 233 -16.35 21.06 15.24
N ALA A 234 -16.78 19.80 15.12
CA ALA A 234 -17.21 19.20 13.86
C ALA A 234 -18.41 19.96 13.25
N GLN A 235 -19.40 20.31 14.04
CA GLN A 235 -20.55 21.12 13.59
C GLN A 235 -20.12 22.53 13.12
N ARG A 236 -19.17 23.18 13.84
CA ARG A 236 -18.64 24.47 13.41
C ARG A 236 -17.87 24.37 12.11
N ALA A 237 -17.02 23.36 11.98
CA ALA A 237 -16.26 23.09 10.76
C ALA A 237 -17.18 22.82 9.57
N GLU A 238 -18.22 22.01 9.73
CA GLU A 238 -19.24 21.76 8.71
C GLU A 238 -19.94 23.06 8.28
N THR A 239 -20.29 23.93 9.23
CA THR A 239 -20.90 25.23 8.95
C THR A 239 -19.93 26.12 8.14
N GLN A 240 -18.66 26.14 8.49
CA GLN A 240 -17.61 26.84 7.75
C GLN A 240 -17.42 26.31 6.34
N LEU A 241 -17.54 24.97 6.16
CA LEU A 241 -17.41 24.30 4.88
C LEU A 241 -18.61 24.49 3.94
N ARG A 242 -19.69 25.17 4.35
CA ARG A 242 -20.90 25.32 3.54
C ARG A 242 -20.63 25.77 2.09
N PRO A 243 -19.76 26.77 1.80
CA PRO A 243 -19.46 27.14 0.43
C PRO A 243 -18.84 26.01 -0.40
N VAL A 244 -17.99 25.15 0.24
CA VAL A 244 -17.38 23.99 -0.41
C VAL A 244 -18.43 22.93 -0.70
N LEU A 245 -19.28 22.62 0.29
CA LEU A 245 -20.34 21.61 0.16
C LEU A 245 -21.36 21.96 -0.92
N ASP A 246 -21.74 23.22 -1.00
CA ASP A 246 -22.63 23.72 -2.05
C ASP A 246 -21.97 23.59 -3.44
N ALA A 247 -20.68 23.89 -3.56
CA ALA A 247 -19.93 23.72 -4.80
C ALA A 247 -19.76 22.24 -5.19
N MET A 248 -19.47 21.36 -4.21
CA MET A 248 -19.32 19.91 -4.43
C MET A 248 -20.62 19.27 -4.99
N THR A 249 -21.78 19.76 -4.54
CA THR A 249 -23.08 19.24 -4.99
C THR A 249 -23.55 19.86 -6.31
N ALA A 250 -22.97 20.99 -6.70
CA ALA A 250 -23.36 21.70 -7.93
C ALA A 250 -22.77 21.08 -9.20
N LYS A 251 -21.61 20.41 -9.11
CA LYS A 251 -20.94 19.78 -10.26
C LYS A 251 -20.18 18.51 -9.83
N PRO A 252 -20.18 17.46 -10.66
CA PRO A 252 -19.37 16.28 -10.38
C PRO A 252 -17.88 16.60 -10.57
N VAL A 253 -17.09 16.35 -9.52
CA VAL A 253 -15.63 16.38 -9.54
C VAL A 253 -15.15 15.04 -9.02
N PHE A 254 -14.33 14.36 -9.80
CA PHE A 254 -13.74 13.10 -9.40
C PHE A 254 -12.64 13.33 -8.34
N LEU A 255 -12.71 12.62 -7.23
CA LEU A 255 -11.62 12.43 -6.30
C LEU A 255 -10.70 11.31 -6.80
N ALA A 256 -11.28 10.16 -7.15
CA ALA A 256 -10.64 9.12 -7.94
C ALA A 256 -11.38 9.04 -9.29
N PRO A 257 -10.72 9.39 -10.42
CA PRO A 257 -11.30 9.21 -11.75
C PRO A 257 -11.61 7.75 -12.05
N PRO A 258 -12.41 7.44 -13.08
CA PRO A 258 -12.74 6.06 -13.43
C PRO A 258 -11.51 5.17 -13.58
N TYR A 259 -11.51 4.03 -12.91
CA TYR A 259 -10.49 3.00 -12.99
C TYR A 259 -11.11 1.61 -13.11
N LEU A 260 -10.39 0.71 -13.78
CA LEU A 260 -10.87 -0.61 -14.17
C LEU A 260 -10.35 -1.68 -13.22
N GLN A 261 -11.24 -2.58 -12.80
CA GLN A 261 -10.97 -3.66 -11.88
C GLN A 261 -11.60 -4.98 -12.39
N ASN A 262 -11.14 -6.10 -11.89
CA ASN A 262 -11.78 -7.42 -11.99
C ASN A 262 -12.25 -7.76 -13.41
N VAL A 263 -11.33 -7.62 -14.40
CA VAL A 263 -11.66 -7.98 -15.78
C VAL A 263 -11.78 -9.49 -15.92
N THR A 264 -12.82 -9.90 -16.62
CA THR A 264 -13.09 -11.31 -16.98
C THR A 264 -13.33 -11.42 -18.48
N PRO A 265 -13.44 -12.63 -19.04
CA PRO A 265 -13.85 -12.79 -20.44
C PRO A 265 -15.22 -12.19 -20.78
N LYS A 266 -16.08 -11.97 -19.77
CA LYS A 266 -17.48 -11.54 -20.00
C LYS A 266 -17.87 -10.28 -19.23
N GLY A 267 -16.95 -9.63 -18.53
CA GLY A 267 -17.29 -8.45 -17.76
C GLY A 267 -16.07 -7.72 -17.21
N ILE A 268 -16.35 -6.54 -16.64
CA ILE A 268 -15.36 -5.66 -16.01
C ILE A 268 -16.06 -4.77 -14.99
N THR A 269 -15.35 -4.39 -13.92
CA THR A 269 -15.84 -3.39 -12.98
C THR A 269 -15.21 -2.04 -13.28
N VAL A 270 -16.03 -1.00 -13.39
CA VAL A 270 -15.61 0.41 -13.46
C VAL A 270 -15.88 1.03 -12.10
N MET A 271 -14.84 1.50 -11.44
CA MET A 271 -14.92 2.18 -10.14
C MET A 271 -14.52 3.65 -10.28
N TRP A 272 -15.06 4.50 -9.39
CA TRP A 272 -14.67 5.91 -9.24
C TRP A 272 -15.18 6.47 -7.94
N GLU A 273 -14.56 7.56 -7.47
CA GLU A 273 -15.06 8.34 -6.33
C GLU A 273 -15.25 9.80 -6.73
N THR A 274 -16.39 10.40 -6.36
CA THR A 274 -16.69 11.82 -6.54
C THR A 274 -16.73 12.55 -5.19
N ALA A 275 -16.52 13.87 -5.23
CA ALA A 275 -16.54 14.71 -4.04
C ALA A 275 -17.89 14.70 -3.30
N ALA A 276 -18.99 14.59 -4.03
CA ALA A 276 -20.35 14.45 -3.52
C ALA A 276 -21.08 13.31 -4.24
N PRO A 277 -22.15 12.75 -3.66
CA PRO A 277 -22.93 11.70 -4.31
C PRO A 277 -23.63 12.19 -5.61
N PHE A 278 -23.47 11.44 -6.70
CA PHE A 278 -24.20 11.63 -7.94
C PHE A 278 -24.75 10.30 -8.44
N GLY A 279 -25.96 10.34 -9.00
CA GLY A 279 -26.51 9.24 -9.78
C GLY A 279 -26.21 9.41 -11.26
N GLY A 280 -26.35 8.34 -12.04
CA GLY A 280 -26.12 8.37 -13.48
C GLY A 280 -26.01 6.98 -14.08
N TYR A 281 -25.20 6.85 -15.12
CA TYR A 281 -24.99 5.58 -15.80
C TYR A 281 -23.58 5.47 -16.39
N VAL A 282 -23.12 4.25 -16.57
CA VAL A 282 -21.99 3.94 -17.44
C VAL A 282 -22.55 3.62 -18.81
N GLU A 283 -22.13 4.35 -19.82
CA GLU A 283 -22.45 4.10 -21.23
C GLU A 283 -21.28 3.34 -21.85
N TYR A 284 -21.55 2.23 -22.56
CA TYR A 284 -20.50 1.40 -23.12
C TYR A 284 -20.92 0.73 -24.42
N GLY A 285 -19.95 0.36 -25.26
CA GLY A 285 -20.18 -0.29 -26.55
C GLY A 285 -18.85 -0.59 -27.24
N GLU A 286 -18.90 -1.27 -28.39
CA GLU A 286 -17.67 -1.59 -29.14
C GLU A 286 -17.08 -0.39 -29.89
N THR A 287 -17.84 0.67 -30.05
CA THR A 287 -17.40 1.93 -30.66
C THR A 287 -18.03 3.12 -29.94
N MET A 288 -17.40 4.29 -30.03
CA MET A 288 -17.97 5.53 -29.49
C MET A 288 -19.08 6.16 -30.38
N TYR A 289 -19.40 5.56 -31.52
CA TYR A 289 -20.25 6.20 -32.54
C TYR A 289 -21.65 5.61 -32.64
N SER A 290 -21.89 4.40 -32.17
CA SER A 290 -23.20 3.76 -32.33
C SER A 290 -23.42 2.58 -31.37
N HIS A 291 -24.71 2.37 -31.02
CA HIS A 291 -25.19 1.22 -30.24
C HIS A 291 -24.48 1.08 -28.89
N HIS A 292 -24.80 2.02 -27.99
CA HIS A 292 -24.32 1.94 -26.62
C HIS A 292 -25.38 1.35 -25.71
N ASP A 293 -24.94 0.43 -24.87
CA ASP A 293 -25.70 -0.01 -23.71
C ASP A 293 -25.46 0.94 -22.54
N ARG A 294 -26.35 0.90 -21.55
CA ARG A 294 -26.28 1.71 -20.36
C ARG A 294 -26.44 0.84 -19.11
N LEU A 295 -25.58 1.05 -18.17
CA LEU A 295 -25.69 0.48 -16.82
C LEU A 295 -25.97 1.61 -15.83
N GLU A 296 -27.23 1.71 -15.39
CA GLU A 296 -27.65 2.71 -14.39
C GLU A 296 -27.10 2.38 -13.01
N PHE A 297 -26.75 3.40 -12.25
CA PHE A 297 -26.32 3.28 -10.86
C PHE A 297 -27.00 4.32 -9.96
N GLY A 298 -27.08 4.00 -8.67
CA GLY A 298 -27.70 4.88 -7.66
C GLY A 298 -26.82 6.08 -7.30
N CYS A 299 -27.35 6.94 -6.44
CA CYS A 299 -26.67 8.12 -5.94
C CYS A 299 -25.70 7.74 -4.81
N ALA A 300 -24.39 7.71 -5.09
CA ALA A 300 -23.33 7.52 -4.14
C ALA A 300 -22.06 8.27 -4.58
N ALA A 301 -21.15 8.54 -3.64
CA ALA A 301 -19.87 9.19 -3.95
C ALA A 301 -18.86 8.19 -4.51
N LEU A 302 -18.72 7.01 -3.87
CA LEU A 302 -17.93 5.90 -4.38
C LEU A 302 -18.88 4.93 -5.09
N GLN A 303 -18.52 4.53 -6.30
CA GLN A 303 -19.29 3.63 -7.14
C GLN A 303 -18.41 2.49 -7.64
N ALA A 304 -19.02 1.32 -7.77
CA ALA A 304 -18.50 0.15 -8.45
C ALA A 304 -19.57 -0.36 -9.42
N ALA A 305 -19.38 -0.14 -10.71
CA ALA A 305 -20.33 -0.51 -11.76
C ALA A 305 -19.83 -1.76 -12.50
N ARG A 306 -20.45 -2.91 -12.24
CA ARG A 306 -20.09 -4.18 -12.88
C ARG A 306 -20.81 -4.33 -14.22
N ILE A 307 -20.06 -4.29 -15.32
CA ILE A 307 -20.55 -4.57 -16.67
C ILE A 307 -20.39 -6.06 -16.95
N GLU A 308 -21.47 -6.71 -17.38
CA GLU A 308 -21.53 -8.13 -17.68
C GLU A 308 -22.06 -8.39 -19.09
N GLY A 309 -21.96 -9.65 -19.57
CA GLY A 309 -22.50 -10.05 -20.87
C GLY A 309 -21.63 -9.69 -22.07
N LEU A 310 -20.39 -9.26 -21.82
CA LEU A 310 -19.45 -8.87 -22.85
C LEU A 310 -18.88 -10.09 -23.61
N ARG A 311 -18.29 -9.83 -24.77
CA ARG A 311 -17.60 -10.85 -25.59
C ARG A 311 -16.13 -10.97 -25.14
N PRO A 312 -15.57 -12.17 -25.06
CA PRO A 312 -14.18 -12.38 -24.70
C PRO A 312 -13.19 -11.74 -25.69
N GLY A 313 -12.06 -11.26 -25.18
CA GLY A 313 -10.96 -10.72 -25.96
C GLY A 313 -11.33 -9.51 -26.83
N THR A 314 -12.40 -8.81 -26.48
CA THR A 314 -13.01 -7.76 -27.30
C THR A 314 -12.75 -6.39 -26.70
N ALA A 315 -12.39 -5.44 -27.55
CA ALA A 315 -12.22 -4.04 -27.15
C ALA A 315 -13.60 -3.35 -27.05
N TYR A 316 -13.77 -2.57 -26.00
CA TYR A 316 -14.95 -1.75 -25.73
C TYR A 316 -14.54 -0.31 -25.41
N MET A 317 -15.44 0.61 -25.71
CA MET A 317 -15.40 2.00 -25.24
C MET A 317 -16.40 2.17 -24.11
N TYR A 318 -16.08 3.00 -23.12
CA TYR A 318 -17.02 3.38 -22.07
C TYR A 318 -16.82 4.83 -21.64
N ARG A 319 -17.85 5.40 -21.04
CA ARG A 319 -17.78 6.67 -20.31
C ARG A 319 -18.72 6.64 -19.11
N VAL A 320 -18.43 7.46 -18.12
CA VAL A 320 -19.28 7.66 -16.94
C VAL A 320 -20.06 8.96 -17.13
N VAL A 321 -21.39 8.91 -16.94
CA VAL A 321 -22.28 10.07 -16.99
C VAL A 321 -22.86 10.31 -15.61
N LEU A 322 -22.55 11.46 -15.02
CA LEU A 322 -22.89 11.83 -13.64
C LEU A 322 -23.80 13.05 -13.61
N GLY A 323 -25.01 12.92 -13.05
CA GLY A 323 -25.96 14.05 -12.98
C GLY A 323 -26.27 14.68 -14.34
N GLY A 324 -26.20 13.92 -15.43
CA GLY A 324 -26.39 14.40 -16.81
C GLY A 324 -25.12 15.00 -17.45
N VAL A 325 -23.98 15.05 -16.73
CA VAL A 325 -22.69 15.52 -17.27
C VAL A 325 -21.92 14.32 -17.84
N GLU A 326 -21.63 14.39 -19.13
CA GLU A 326 -20.88 13.34 -19.83
C GLU A 326 -19.38 13.44 -19.55
N GLY A 327 -18.77 12.33 -19.09
CA GLY A 327 -17.32 12.19 -18.97
C GLY A 327 -16.63 11.86 -20.31
N PRO A 328 -15.29 11.80 -20.31
CA PRO A 328 -14.52 11.38 -21.48
C PRO A 328 -14.75 9.91 -21.79
N TRP A 329 -14.57 9.56 -23.08
CA TRP A 329 -14.54 8.17 -23.52
C TRP A 329 -13.19 7.54 -23.20
N HIS A 330 -13.23 6.33 -22.61
CA HIS A 330 -12.10 5.46 -22.36
C HIS A 330 -12.29 4.14 -23.12
N SER A 331 -11.23 3.37 -23.27
CA SER A 331 -11.30 2.04 -23.86
C SER A 331 -10.85 0.98 -22.85
N PHE A 332 -11.37 -0.23 -22.99
CA PHE A 332 -10.85 -1.41 -22.29
C PHE A 332 -10.96 -2.65 -23.18
N LYS A 333 -10.28 -3.72 -22.78
CA LYS A 333 -10.37 -5.02 -23.44
C LYS A 333 -10.75 -6.07 -22.42
N THR A 334 -11.75 -6.91 -22.73
CA THR A 334 -12.11 -8.07 -21.92
C THR A 334 -11.01 -9.12 -21.98
N ALA A 335 -10.86 -9.93 -20.93
CA ALA A 335 -9.90 -11.01 -20.92
C ALA A 335 -10.19 -12.01 -22.06
N PRO A 336 -9.17 -12.47 -22.80
CA PRO A 336 -9.36 -13.52 -23.78
C PRO A 336 -9.60 -14.89 -23.09
N VAL A 337 -10.30 -15.79 -23.76
CA VAL A 337 -10.41 -17.19 -23.35
C VAL A 337 -9.35 -17.98 -24.11
N GLY A 338 -8.33 -18.46 -23.42
CA GLY A 338 -7.16 -19.02 -24.06
C GLY A 338 -6.42 -17.93 -24.88
N GLY A 339 -5.81 -18.33 -25.96
CA GLY A 339 -4.98 -17.42 -26.76
C GLY A 339 -3.50 -17.59 -26.37
N ASP A 340 -2.64 -16.94 -27.15
CA ASP A 340 -1.21 -17.15 -27.04
C ASP A 340 -0.46 -15.88 -26.61
N ALA A 341 -1.08 -14.73 -26.71
CA ALA A 341 -0.42 -13.45 -26.41
C ALA A 341 -1.07 -12.72 -25.24
N VAL A 342 -0.25 -12.33 -24.28
CA VAL A 342 -0.60 -11.49 -23.12
C VAL A 342 0.57 -10.57 -22.81
N ARG A 343 0.26 -9.32 -22.49
CA ARG A 343 1.24 -8.35 -22.04
C ARG A 343 0.79 -7.77 -20.71
N PHE A 344 1.63 -7.85 -19.68
CA PHE A 344 1.30 -7.24 -18.40
C PHE A 344 2.50 -6.50 -17.79
N ALA A 345 2.20 -5.44 -17.05
CA ALA A 345 3.19 -4.64 -16.35
C ALA A 345 3.11 -4.87 -14.84
N VAL A 346 4.25 -4.82 -14.16
CA VAL A 346 4.36 -4.99 -12.70
C VAL A 346 5.24 -3.89 -12.12
N CYS A 347 4.80 -3.28 -11.02
CA CYS A 347 5.62 -2.43 -10.14
C CYS A 347 5.15 -2.60 -8.70
N GLY A 348 5.91 -2.13 -7.73
CA GLY A 348 5.55 -2.11 -6.31
C GLY A 348 6.06 -0.86 -5.62
N ASP A 349 5.70 -0.68 -4.34
CA ASP A 349 6.28 0.35 -3.48
C ASP A 349 6.14 1.75 -4.10
N SER A 350 4.91 2.07 -4.49
CA SER A 350 4.62 3.34 -5.16
C SER A 350 4.30 4.48 -4.20
N ARG A 351 4.19 4.17 -2.90
CA ARG A 351 3.88 5.11 -1.83
C ARG A 351 4.88 6.27 -1.73
N SER A 352 4.49 7.34 -1.04
CA SER A 352 5.34 8.44 -0.53
C SER A 352 5.78 9.51 -1.54
N ASP A 353 5.94 9.22 -2.84
CA ASP A 353 6.21 10.21 -3.89
C ASP A 353 5.22 10.07 -5.05
N PRO A 354 3.98 10.59 -4.92
CA PRO A 354 2.97 10.52 -5.97
C PRO A 354 3.43 11.08 -7.34
N PRO A 355 4.19 12.17 -7.42
CA PRO A 355 4.75 12.64 -8.68
C PRO A 355 5.68 11.63 -9.36
N MET A 356 6.50 10.91 -8.60
CA MET A 356 7.37 9.88 -9.17
C MET A 356 6.57 8.67 -9.62
N HIS A 357 5.61 8.23 -8.81
CA HIS A 357 4.68 7.16 -9.21
C HIS A 357 3.93 7.51 -10.51
N GLU A 358 3.44 8.74 -10.65
CA GLU A 358 2.79 9.19 -11.89
C GLU A 358 3.72 9.08 -13.12
N ARG A 359 5.02 9.38 -12.96
CA ARG A 359 6.02 9.24 -14.03
C ARG A 359 6.22 7.78 -14.44
N VAL A 360 6.32 6.87 -13.48
CA VAL A 360 6.40 5.42 -13.75
C VAL A 360 5.14 4.95 -14.49
N VAL A 361 3.96 5.35 -14.03
CA VAL A 361 2.66 5.00 -14.65
C VAL A 361 2.55 5.51 -16.09
N LEU A 362 3.02 6.71 -16.37
CA LEU A 362 3.02 7.26 -17.73
C LEU A 362 3.90 6.43 -18.68
N GLU A 363 5.06 5.97 -18.21
CA GLU A 363 5.92 5.08 -19.01
C GLU A 363 5.30 3.68 -19.16
N MET A 364 4.66 3.14 -18.11
CA MET A 364 3.87 1.89 -18.21
C MET A 364 2.78 1.99 -19.29
N GLY A 365 2.11 3.14 -19.38
CA GLY A 365 1.09 3.36 -20.41
C GLY A 365 1.64 3.29 -21.85
N ARG A 366 2.89 3.68 -22.07
CA ARG A 366 3.54 3.65 -23.39
C ARG A 366 3.77 2.25 -23.93
N VAL A 367 3.97 1.28 -23.04
CA VAL A 367 4.14 -0.12 -23.44
C VAL A 367 2.81 -0.85 -23.63
N SER A 368 1.67 -0.19 -23.39
CA SER A 368 0.32 -0.68 -23.64
C SER A 368 0.04 -2.08 -23.08
N PRO A 369 0.16 -2.30 -21.78
CA PRO A 369 -0.14 -3.60 -21.17
C PRO A 369 -1.64 -3.90 -21.23
N ASP A 370 -2.00 -5.19 -21.30
CA ASP A 370 -3.39 -5.65 -21.19
C ASP A 370 -3.93 -5.52 -19.75
N ILE A 371 -3.07 -5.75 -18.74
CA ILE A 371 -3.34 -5.57 -17.30
C ILE A 371 -2.08 -5.05 -16.60
N ALA A 372 -2.24 -4.47 -15.42
CA ALA A 372 -1.14 -4.04 -14.58
C ALA A 372 -1.31 -4.53 -13.13
N ILE A 373 -0.22 -4.91 -12.48
CA ILE A 373 -0.21 -5.41 -11.10
C ILE A 373 0.75 -4.55 -10.28
N ASN A 374 0.29 -4.09 -9.11
CA ASN A 374 1.16 -3.49 -8.10
C ASN A 374 1.38 -4.51 -6.99
N VAL A 375 2.62 -4.76 -6.61
CA VAL A 375 2.98 -5.76 -5.59
C VAL A 375 2.95 -5.20 -4.17
N GLY A 376 2.18 -4.15 -3.91
CA GLY A 376 1.89 -3.64 -2.57
C GLY A 376 2.59 -2.34 -2.22
N ASP A 377 2.31 -1.85 -1.01
CA ASP A 377 2.78 -0.57 -0.49
C ASP A 377 2.41 0.59 -1.42
N VAL A 378 1.11 0.67 -1.76
CA VAL A 378 0.55 1.75 -2.60
C VAL A 378 0.27 3.03 -1.81
N VAL A 379 0.27 2.94 -0.48
CA VAL A 379 0.10 4.05 0.47
C VAL A 379 1.16 4.01 1.55
N GLY A 380 1.50 5.16 2.14
CA GLY A 380 2.41 5.24 3.30
C GLY A 380 1.73 4.82 4.60
N SER A 381 0.40 4.95 4.69
CA SER A 381 -0.40 4.53 5.83
C SER A 381 -1.82 4.19 5.40
N GLY A 382 -2.19 2.92 5.46
CA GLY A 382 -3.50 2.43 5.05
C GLY A 382 -4.68 3.04 5.83
N GLY A 383 -4.45 3.53 7.05
CA GLY A 383 -5.44 4.28 7.81
C GLY A 383 -5.71 5.70 7.29
N ASN A 384 -4.90 6.22 6.37
CA ASN A 384 -5.05 7.55 5.80
C ASN A 384 -5.76 7.49 4.43
N LEU A 385 -7.07 7.71 4.41
CA LEU A 385 -7.89 7.66 3.20
C LEU A 385 -7.43 8.64 2.10
N ASN A 386 -6.76 9.76 2.43
CA ASN A 386 -6.23 10.65 1.42
C ASN A 386 -5.15 9.99 0.58
N GLU A 387 -4.28 9.20 1.21
CA GLU A 387 -3.17 8.56 0.51
C GLU A 387 -3.65 7.55 -0.54
N TRP A 388 -4.77 6.83 -0.28
CA TRP A 388 -5.35 5.93 -1.29
C TRP A 388 -5.70 6.65 -2.59
N VAL A 389 -6.22 7.87 -2.46
CA VAL A 389 -6.51 8.70 -3.63
C VAL A 389 -5.27 9.38 -4.17
N GLU A 390 -4.53 10.11 -3.32
CA GLU A 390 -3.45 11.00 -3.75
C GLU A 390 -2.16 10.27 -4.12
N HIS A 391 -1.85 9.15 -3.43
CA HIS A 391 -0.61 8.41 -3.68
C HIS A 391 -0.78 7.29 -4.70
N HIS A 392 -2.00 6.76 -4.87
CA HIS A 392 -2.25 5.63 -5.76
C HIS A 392 -3.24 5.94 -6.89
N LEU A 393 -4.53 6.15 -6.58
CA LEU A 393 -5.56 6.22 -7.61
C LEU A 393 -5.41 7.44 -8.54
N TRP A 394 -4.98 8.57 -8.00
CA TRP A 394 -4.79 9.77 -8.80
C TRP A 394 -3.57 9.68 -9.74
N PRO A 395 -2.37 9.29 -9.29
CA PRO A 395 -1.24 9.02 -10.19
C PRO A 395 -1.57 7.97 -11.25
N LEU A 396 -2.28 6.90 -10.85
CA LEU A 396 -2.62 5.78 -11.72
C LEU A 396 -3.66 6.11 -12.82
N ARG A 397 -4.39 7.23 -12.72
CA ARG A 397 -5.51 7.60 -13.61
C ARG A 397 -5.18 7.56 -15.10
N HIS A 398 -3.93 7.81 -15.46
CA HIS A 398 -3.49 7.80 -16.86
C HIS A 398 -3.45 6.40 -17.48
N LEU A 399 -3.36 5.37 -16.65
CA LEU A 399 -3.32 3.97 -17.04
C LEU A 399 -4.65 3.27 -16.72
N SER A 400 -5.11 3.39 -15.47
CA SER A 400 -6.20 2.59 -14.90
C SER A 400 -7.58 2.85 -15.53
N ALA A 401 -7.77 3.98 -16.22
CA ALA A 401 -8.98 4.23 -16.99
C ALA A 401 -9.12 3.31 -18.21
N SER A 402 -8.03 2.68 -18.67
CA SER A 402 -8.05 1.82 -19.86
C SER A 402 -7.40 0.44 -19.63
N VAL A 403 -6.62 0.28 -18.60
CA VAL A 403 -5.92 -0.96 -18.23
C VAL A 403 -6.42 -1.42 -16.86
N PRO A 404 -7.01 -2.60 -16.74
CA PRO A 404 -7.39 -3.16 -15.44
C PRO A 404 -6.17 -3.33 -14.52
N THR A 405 -6.32 -2.90 -13.27
CA THR A 405 -5.24 -2.92 -12.28
C THR A 405 -5.56 -3.83 -11.12
N TYR A 406 -4.55 -4.48 -10.57
CA TYR A 406 -4.63 -5.40 -9.43
C TYR A 406 -3.56 -5.04 -8.41
N VAL A 407 -3.81 -5.29 -7.13
CA VAL A 407 -2.87 -4.96 -6.04
C VAL A 407 -2.69 -6.18 -5.13
N ALA A 408 -1.43 -6.56 -4.88
CA ALA A 408 -1.09 -7.38 -3.72
C ALA A 408 -0.94 -6.45 -2.52
N ILE A 409 -1.52 -6.81 -1.39
CA ILE A 409 -1.49 -5.94 -0.21
C ILE A 409 -0.12 -5.97 0.48
N GLY A 410 0.44 -4.80 0.82
CA GLY A 410 1.67 -4.64 1.58
C GLY A 410 1.44 -4.33 3.06
N ASN A 411 2.52 -4.20 3.82
CA ASN A 411 2.44 -3.90 5.25
C ASN A 411 1.98 -2.46 5.53
N HIS A 412 2.24 -1.53 4.63
CA HIS A 412 1.79 -0.14 4.78
C HIS A 412 0.27 0.02 4.62
N GLU A 413 -0.39 -0.83 3.84
CA GLU A 413 -1.85 -0.88 3.74
C GLU A 413 -2.50 -1.21 5.08
N TYR A 414 -1.88 -2.05 5.90
CA TYR A 414 -2.34 -2.36 7.27
C TYR A 414 -2.01 -1.27 8.29
N GLY A 415 -1.53 -0.11 7.86
CA GLY A 415 -1.28 1.05 8.71
C GLY A 415 0.20 1.31 8.98
N GLY A 416 1.10 0.56 8.37
CA GLY A 416 2.54 0.64 8.63
C GLY A 416 2.88 0.24 10.08
N PHE A 417 4.07 0.58 10.52
CA PHE A 417 4.50 0.28 11.88
C PHE A 417 3.59 0.96 12.93
N GLY A 418 2.84 0.15 13.69
CA GLY A 418 1.98 0.63 14.77
C GLY A 418 0.54 0.99 14.38
N GLY A 419 0.04 0.49 13.25
CA GLY A 419 -1.37 0.62 12.85
C GLY A 419 -2.35 -0.14 13.74
N PRO A 420 -3.67 0.14 13.60
CA PRO A 420 -4.71 -0.66 14.25
C PRO A 420 -4.71 -2.08 13.66
N ASP A 421 -5.33 -3.01 14.30
CA ASP A 421 -5.45 -4.43 14.01
C ASP A 421 -4.93 -4.88 12.62
N PRO A 422 -3.80 -5.60 12.53
CA PRO A 422 -3.21 -6.05 11.26
C PRO A 422 -4.09 -7.03 10.46
N ARG A 423 -5.29 -7.37 10.95
CA ARG A 423 -6.21 -8.33 10.32
C ARG A 423 -7.28 -7.70 9.45
N ALA A 424 -7.35 -6.37 9.36
CA ALA A 424 -8.34 -5.67 8.55
C ALA A 424 -7.77 -4.37 7.96
N CYS A 425 -8.02 -4.17 6.67
CA CYS A 425 -7.75 -2.93 5.97
C CYS A 425 -9.02 -2.46 5.24
N PRO A 426 -10.00 -1.87 5.96
CA PRO A 426 -11.25 -1.43 5.33
C PRO A 426 -11.07 -0.51 4.12
N PRO A 427 -10.06 0.37 4.04
CA PRO A 427 -9.82 1.14 2.83
C PRO A 427 -9.43 0.30 1.62
N PHE A 428 -8.73 -0.82 1.80
CA PHE A 428 -8.41 -1.75 0.72
C PHE A 428 -9.70 -2.35 0.13
N GLU A 429 -10.58 -2.89 0.97
CA GLU A 429 -11.90 -3.40 0.56
C GLU A 429 -12.81 -2.31 -0.03
N ARG A 430 -12.59 -1.05 0.32
CA ARG A 430 -13.34 0.10 -0.21
C ARG A 430 -12.97 0.43 -1.65
N TYR A 431 -11.68 0.40 -1.98
CA TYR A 431 -11.17 0.92 -3.25
C TYR A 431 -10.85 -0.15 -4.29
N PHE A 432 -10.94 -1.42 -3.93
CA PHE A 432 -10.70 -2.51 -4.86
C PHE A 432 -11.88 -3.48 -4.95
N ASP A 433 -12.07 -4.04 -6.13
CA ASP A 433 -12.99 -5.14 -6.46
C ASP A 433 -12.15 -6.26 -7.08
N HIS A 434 -11.50 -7.03 -6.23
CA HIS A 434 -10.65 -8.14 -6.65
C HIS A 434 -11.46 -9.39 -6.98
N PRO A 435 -10.95 -10.33 -7.82
CA PRO A 435 -11.67 -11.53 -8.21
C PRO A 435 -11.71 -12.57 -7.08
N THR A 436 -12.75 -12.49 -6.24
CA THR A 436 -12.95 -13.37 -5.07
C THR A 436 -13.52 -14.75 -5.38
N ALA A 437 -13.89 -15.03 -6.63
CA ALA A 437 -14.64 -16.25 -6.98
C ALA A 437 -13.95 -17.58 -6.59
N ARG A 438 -12.62 -17.60 -6.52
CA ARG A 438 -11.83 -18.79 -6.16
C ARG A 438 -11.40 -18.83 -4.70
N SER A 439 -11.15 -17.69 -4.10
CA SER A 439 -10.66 -17.58 -2.71
C SER A 439 -11.75 -17.27 -1.69
N GLY A 440 -12.83 -16.59 -2.11
CA GLY A 440 -13.79 -15.97 -1.21
C GLY A 440 -13.20 -14.79 -0.41
N ASN A 441 -12.09 -14.21 -0.87
CA ASN A 441 -11.33 -13.21 -0.14
C ASN A 441 -10.73 -12.15 -1.06
N GLU A 442 -10.69 -10.89 -0.64
CA GLU A 442 -10.14 -9.76 -1.39
C GLU A 442 -8.63 -9.56 -1.18
N TYR A 443 -8.06 -10.11 -0.12
CA TYR A 443 -6.65 -9.94 0.24
C TYR A 443 -5.75 -10.97 -0.45
N TRP A 444 -6.27 -12.18 -0.69
CA TRP A 444 -5.60 -13.20 -1.51
C TRP A 444 -6.59 -13.78 -2.52
N TYR A 445 -6.20 -13.80 -3.76
CA TYR A 445 -7.10 -14.15 -4.87
C TYR A 445 -6.32 -14.66 -6.09
N SER A 446 -7.06 -15.18 -7.07
CA SER A 446 -6.47 -15.58 -8.34
C SER A 446 -7.43 -15.35 -9.49
N PHE A 447 -6.86 -15.16 -10.67
CA PHE A 447 -7.61 -15.04 -11.91
C PHE A 447 -6.82 -15.55 -13.10
N ASP A 448 -7.55 -15.83 -14.21
CA ASP A 448 -6.94 -16.16 -15.49
C ASP A 448 -7.01 -14.97 -16.42
N TYR A 449 -5.93 -14.74 -17.16
CA TYR A 449 -5.92 -13.84 -18.29
C TYR A 449 -5.21 -14.53 -19.45
N GLY A 450 -5.97 -14.91 -20.49
CA GLY A 450 -5.46 -15.72 -21.59
C GLY A 450 -4.85 -17.06 -21.12
N PRO A 451 -3.58 -17.36 -21.47
CA PRO A 451 -2.92 -18.62 -21.10
C PRO A 451 -2.33 -18.63 -19.69
N ALA A 452 -2.46 -17.53 -18.94
CA ALA A 452 -1.77 -17.34 -17.68
C ALA A 452 -2.71 -17.33 -16.47
N ARG A 453 -2.26 -17.94 -15.36
CA ARG A 453 -2.85 -17.85 -14.03
C ARG A 453 -2.05 -16.88 -13.17
N PHE A 454 -2.73 -15.89 -12.60
CA PHE A 454 -2.20 -14.90 -11.66
C PHE A 454 -2.70 -15.25 -10.27
N ILE A 455 -1.79 -15.45 -9.32
CA ILE A 455 -2.10 -15.84 -7.94
C ILE A 455 -1.50 -14.79 -7.01
N ILE A 456 -2.35 -14.10 -6.25
CA ILE A 456 -1.96 -13.03 -5.33
C ILE A 456 -2.10 -13.54 -3.90
N LEU A 457 -1.07 -13.31 -3.09
CA LEU A 457 -0.99 -13.74 -1.69
C LEU A 457 -0.83 -12.54 -0.76
N ASP A 458 -1.26 -12.70 0.47
CA ASP A 458 -1.13 -11.74 1.57
C ASP A 458 -0.37 -12.36 2.75
N PRO A 459 0.95 -12.15 2.86
CA PRO A 459 1.73 -12.63 3.99
C PRO A 459 1.41 -11.93 5.31
N ASN A 460 0.89 -10.70 5.26
CA ASN A 460 0.69 -9.87 6.44
C ASN A 460 -0.44 -10.38 7.36
N LYS A 461 -1.46 -11.02 6.79
CA LYS A 461 -2.71 -11.34 7.52
C LYS A 461 -2.56 -12.40 8.61
N ALA A 462 -1.57 -13.28 8.50
CA ALA A 462 -1.25 -14.26 9.53
C ALA A 462 -0.08 -13.81 10.39
N GLY A 463 0.44 -12.62 10.13
CA GLY A 463 1.54 -11.99 10.87
C GLY A 463 1.22 -11.91 12.36
N GLY A 464 2.16 -12.32 13.14
CA GLY A 464 2.21 -12.23 14.57
C GLY A 464 3.59 -11.67 14.94
N PRO A 465 3.98 -11.77 16.20
CA PRO A 465 5.28 -11.25 16.65
C PRO A 465 6.51 -11.98 16.07
N ARG A 466 6.36 -12.68 14.96
CA ARG A 466 7.42 -13.46 14.29
C ARG A 466 7.51 -13.24 12.79
N GLY A 467 7.07 -12.07 12.30
CA GLY A 467 7.14 -11.73 10.88
C GLY A 467 5.97 -12.20 10.03
N GLU A 468 6.01 -11.86 8.79
CA GLU A 468 5.02 -12.14 7.76
C GLU A 468 5.07 -13.61 7.35
N ARG A 469 3.90 -14.26 7.30
CA ARG A 469 3.83 -15.69 7.05
C ARG A 469 2.48 -16.16 6.53
N ILE A 470 2.48 -17.31 5.88
CA ILE A 470 1.28 -18.04 5.44
C ILE A 470 1.37 -19.48 5.97
N PRO A 471 1.07 -19.71 7.26
CA PRO A 471 1.38 -20.98 7.89
C PRO A 471 0.51 -22.13 7.37
N PRO A 472 1.08 -23.36 7.26
CA PRO A 472 0.32 -24.57 6.95
C PRO A 472 -0.89 -24.72 7.88
N GLY A 473 -2.05 -25.09 7.29
CA GLY A 473 -3.31 -25.18 8.00
C GLY A 473 -4.09 -23.87 8.10
N SER A 474 -3.51 -22.73 7.71
CA SER A 474 -4.27 -21.47 7.59
C SER A 474 -5.20 -21.51 6.36
N PRO A 475 -6.32 -20.76 6.37
CA PRO A 475 -7.23 -20.73 5.22
C PRO A 475 -6.54 -20.33 3.92
N GLN A 476 -5.60 -19.37 3.96
CA GLN A 476 -4.86 -18.95 2.78
C GLN A 476 -3.90 -20.03 2.27
N TYR A 477 -3.15 -20.69 3.17
CA TYR A 477 -2.25 -21.78 2.80
C TYR A 477 -2.99 -22.91 2.11
N GLU A 478 -4.10 -23.38 2.71
CA GLU A 478 -4.91 -24.48 2.17
C GLU A 478 -5.56 -24.10 0.83
N TRP A 479 -5.95 -22.85 0.66
CA TRP A 479 -6.42 -22.34 -0.62
C TRP A 479 -5.28 -22.30 -1.64
N PHE A 480 -4.13 -21.70 -1.30
CA PHE A 480 -2.99 -21.61 -2.20
C PHE A 480 -2.50 -22.98 -2.69
N ALA A 481 -2.38 -23.96 -1.78
CA ALA A 481 -1.97 -25.32 -2.13
C ALA A 481 -2.89 -25.96 -3.17
N ARG A 482 -4.22 -25.74 -3.06
CA ARG A 482 -5.20 -26.22 -4.05
C ARG A 482 -5.11 -25.41 -5.35
N GLU A 483 -4.96 -24.10 -5.25
CA GLU A 483 -4.99 -23.19 -6.39
C GLU A 483 -3.77 -23.35 -7.28
N VAL A 484 -2.55 -23.41 -6.69
CA VAL A 484 -1.32 -23.61 -7.48
C VAL A 484 -1.27 -25.00 -8.12
N ALA A 485 -1.81 -26.03 -7.44
CA ALA A 485 -1.96 -27.35 -8.02
C ALA A 485 -2.98 -27.39 -9.19
N ALA A 486 -4.05 -26.61 -9.11
CA ALA A 486 -5.00 -26.43 -10.22
C ALA A 486 -4.33 -25.68 -11.38
N ALA A 487 -3.63 -24.58 -11.09
CA ALA A 487 -2.89 -23.80 -12.06
C ALA A 487 -1.89 -24.64 -12.86
N ALA A 488 -1.16 -25.56 -12.19
CA ALA A 488 -0.20 -26.46 -12.85
C ALA A 488 -0.84 -27.39 -13.89
N ARG A 489 -2.13 -27.69 -13.75
CA ARG A 489 -2.87 -28.54 -14.71
C ARG A 489 -3.61 -27.76 -15.80
N GLU A 490 -3.98 -26.52 -15.51
CA GLU A 490 -4.94 -25.75 -16.30
C GLU A 490 -4.30 -24.60 -17.07
N ALA A 491 -3.24 -23.99 -16.52
CA ALA A 491 -2.58 -22.83 -17.09
C ALA A 491 -1.25 -23.18 -17.76
N LYS A 492 -0.92 -22.47 -18.82
CA LYS A 492 0.38 -22.58 -19.48
C LYS A 492 1.48 -21.82 -18.70
N TRP A 493 1.10 -20.67 -18.10
CA TRP A 493 1.97 -19.81 -17.32
C TRP A 493 1.40 -19.58 -15.93
N ILE A 494 2.25 -19.54 -14.91
CA ILE A 494 1.85 -19.35 -13.52
C ILE A 494 2.70 -18.27 -12.91
N PHE A 495 2.06 -17.19 -12.47
CA PHE A 495 2.68 -16.07 -11.77
C PHE A 495 2.14 -15.97 -10.35
N VAL A 496 3.05 -15.80 -9.39
CA VAL A 496 2.71 -15.60 -7.97
C VAL A 496 3.15 -14.21 -7.55
N PHE A 497 2.30 -13.50 -6.84
CA PHE A 497 2.54 -12.13 -6.38
C PHE A 497 2.34 -12.05 -4.88
N MET A 498 3.24 -11.43 -4.19
CA MET A 498 3.15 -11.11 -2.76
C MET A 498 4.03 -9.91 -2.47
N HIS A 499 3.69 -9.12 -1.44
CA HIS A 499 4.48 -7.93 -1.17
C HIS A 499 5.86 -8.28 -0.60
N GLN A 500 5.90 -8.99 0.53
CA GLN A 500 7.18 -9.37 1.12
C GLN A 500 7.85 -10.50 0.32
N PRO A 501 9.15 -10.35 0.02
CA PRO A 501 9.88 -11.34 -0.75
C PRO A 501 10.31 -12.54 0.10
N PRO A 502 10.25 -13.77 -0.41
CA PRO A 502 10.88 -14.91 0.25
C PRO A 502 12.41 -14.76 0.32
N TYR A 503 13.01 -14.11 -0.66
CA TYR A 503 14.45 -13.89 -0.81
C TYR A 503 14.70 -12.42 -1.18
N SER A 504 15.70 -11.80 -0.53
CA SER A 504 16.18 -10.47 -0.85
C SER A 504 17.66 -10.36 -0.50
N GLU A 505 18.39 -9.49 -1.17
CA GLU A 505 19.81 -9.21 -0.91
C GLU A 505 20.04 -7.82 -0.37
N CYS A 506 18.99 -7.02 -0.24
CA CYS A 506 19.09 -5.62 0.09
C CYS A 506 18.02 -5.16 1.06
N TRP A 507 18.40 -4.37 2.05
CA TRP A 507 17.49 -3.52 2.84
C TRP A 507 18.16 -2.25 3.32
N ALA A 508 17.34 -1.18 3.43
CA ALA A 508 17.71 0.05 4.09
C ALA A 508 17.96 -0.15 5.60
N GLY A 509 19.21 -0.16 6.02
CA GLY A 509 19.59 -0.10 7.43
C GLY A 509 19.97 -1.41 8.09
N GLY A 510 20.03 -2.53 7.39
CA GLY A 510 20.37 -3.77 8.04
C GLY A 510 20.48 -4.99 7.14
N TYR A 511 20.75 -6.12 7.78
CA TYR A 511 20.75 -7.42 7.11
C TYR A 511 19.31 -7.92 6.98
N TYR A 512 18.81 -7.97 5.73
CA TYR A 512 17.54 -8.58 5.41
C TYR A 512 17.72 -9.55 4.24
N ASP A 513 17.36 -10.78 4.46
CA ASP A 513 17.52 -11.85 3.48
C ASP A 513 16.16 -12.37 2.94
N GLY A 514 15.12 -11.56 3.11
CA GLY A 514 13.74 -11.94 2.80
C GLY A 514 13.07 -12.71 3.95
N GLU A 515 11.81 -13.09 3.73
CA GLU A 515 10.98 -13.70 4.77
C GLU A 515 11.26 -15.20 4.92
N PHE A 516 11.95 -15.55 5.99
CA PHE A 516 12.29 -16.95 6.31
C PHE A 516 11.07 -17.88 6.34
N HIS A 517 9.96 -17.42 6.93
CA HIS A 517 8.74 -18.23 6.99
C HIS A 517 8.14 -18.51 5.61
N LEU A 518 8.19 -17.55 4.69
CA LEU A 518 7.71 -17.76 3.33
C LEU A 518 8.56 -18.80 2.59
N ARG A 519 9.89 -18.80 2.85
CA ARG A 519 10.77 -19.84 2.29
C ARG A 519 10.39 -21.25 2.77
N GLU A 520 10.01 -21.39 4.03
CA GLU A 520 9.62 -22.70 4.58
C GLU A 520 8.20 -23.10 4.21
N GLU A 521 7.28 -22.15 4.15
CA GLU A 521 5.84 -22.42 4.03
C GLU A 521 5.35 -22.43 2.58
N ILE A 522 5.73 -21.42 1.78
CA ILE A 522 5.15 -21.16 0.46
C ILE A 522 6.05 -21.59 -0.69
N VAL A 523 7.35 -21.34 -0.60
CA VAL A 523 8.32 -21.70 -1.65
C VAL A 523 8.25 -23.19 -2.01
N PRO A 524 8.11 -24.15 -1.09
CA PRO A 524 7.99 -25.57 -1.45
C PRO A 524 6.79 -25.89 -2.36
N LEU A 525 5.69 -25.15 -2.23
CA LEU A 525 4.53 -25.29 -3.12
C LEU A 525 4.78 -24.64 -4.48
N ILE A 526 5.39 -23.46 -4.51
CA ILE A 526 5.77 -22.73 -5.72
C ILE A 526 6.68 -23.61 -6.60
N GLU A 527 7.70 -24.21 -5.99
CA GLU A 527 8.67 -25.06 -6.68
C GLU A 527 8.07 -26.39 -7.12
N LYS A 528 7.33 -27.05 -6.23
CA LYS A 528 6.65 -28.33 -6.54
C LYS A 528 5.75 -28.23 -7.76
N TYR A 529 5.00 -27.11 -7.87
CA TYR A 529 4.05 -26.90 -8.96
C TYR A 529 4.61 -26.05 -10.10
N LYS A 530 5.91 -25.76 -10.06
CA LYS A 530 6.70 -25.14 -11.12
C LYS A 530 6.10 -23.80 -11.57
N ALA A 531 5.82 -22.89 -10.65
CA ALA A 531 5.48 -21.53 -11.01
C ALA A 531 6.61 -20.91 -11.86
N ASP A 532 6.30 -19.97 -12.74
CA ASP A 532 7.28 -19.41 -13.68
C ASP A 532 8.03 -18.24 -13.05
N ILE A 533 7.31 -17.26 -12.51
CA ILE A 533 7.89 -16.09 -11.86
C ILE A 533 7.12 -15.77 -10.58
N VAL A 534 7.87 -15.43 -9.53
CA VAL A 534 7.35 -14.85 -8.29
C VAL A 534 7.73 -13.37 -8.26
N PHE A 535 6.76 -12.49 -8.10
CA PHE A 535 6.97 -11.06 -7.98
C PHE A 535 6.74 -10.59 -6.55
N SER A 536 7.65 -9.75 -6.07
CA SER A 536 7.59 -9.11 -4.76
C SER A 536 8.03 -7.65 -4.83
N GLY A 537 7.78 -6.91 -3.78
CA GLY A 537 8.25 -5.55 -3.51
C GLY A 537 8.97 -5.49 -2.17
N HIS A 538 8.58 -4.51 -1.33
CA HIS A 538 9.02 -4.33 0.06
C HIS A 538 10.44 -3.74 0.20
N THR A 539 11.42 -4.23 -0.52
CA THR A 539 12.69 -3.55 -0.75
C THR A 539 12.59 -2.68 -1.99
N HIS A 540 13.07 -1.43 -1.88
CA HIS A 540 12.83 -0.40 -2.89
C HIS A 540 13.95 -0.39 -3.94
N ASP A 541 14.10 -1.52 -4.62
CA ASP A 541 15.12 -1.76 -5.63
C ASP A 541 14.62 -2.76 -6.68
N TYR A 542 15.51 -3.20 -7.54
CA TYR A 542 15.30 -4.32 -8.44
C TYR A 542 16.24 -5.46 -8.09
N GLU A 543 15.66 -6.63 -7.82
CA GLU A 543 16.42 -7.86 -7.64
C GLU A 543 15.88 -8.98 -8.54
N ARG A 544 16.78 -9.87 -9.00
CA ARG A 544 16.40 -11.10 -9.70
C ARG A 544 17.19 -12.27 -9.17
N GLY A 545 16.50 -13.20 -8.50
CA GLY A 545 17.03 -14.47 -8.09
C GLY A 545 16.76 -15.56 -9.10
N LEU A 546 17.79 -16.33 -9.45
CA LEU A 546 17.64 -17.56 -10.22
C LEU A 546 17.77 -18.78 -9.35
N PRO A 547 17.06 -19.86 -9.70
CA PRO A 547 17.11 -21.09 -8.94
C PRO A 547 18.50 -21.69 -8.89
N HIS A 548 19.03 -21.95 -7.69
CA HIS A 548 20.21 -22.76 -7.49
C HIS A 548 20.11 -23.58 -6.18
N PRO A 549 20.40 -24.85 -6.16
CA PRO A 549 20.50 -25.72 -7.35
C PRO A 549 19.14 -25.85 -8.06
N PRO A 550 19.13 -26.21 -9.36
CA PRO A 550 17.86 -26.46 -10.06
C PRO A 550 17.03 -27.48 -9.31
N TYR A 551 15.71 -27.33 -9.35
CA TYR A 551 14.79 -28.23 -8.66
C TYR A 551 15.05 -29.68 -9.04
N ASP A 552 15.33 -30.52 -8.04
CA ASP A 552 15.47 -31.96 -8.20
C ASP A 552 14.15 -32.64 -7.78
N PRO A 553 13.38 -33.18 -8.74
CA PRO A 553 12.11 -33.82 -8.41
C PRO A 553 12.27 -35.11 -7.58
N ALA A 554 13.47 -35.69 -7.51
CA ALA A 554 13.73 -36.87 -6.70
C ALA A 554 13.88 -36.56 -5.21
N THR A 555 14.38 -35.39 -4.89
CA THR A 555 14.59 -34.93 -3.51
C THR A 555 13.57 -33.88 -3.08
N GLY A 556 12.82 -33.28 -4.03
CA GLY A 556 11.94 -32.14 -3.78
C GLY A 556 12.67 -30.87 -3.40
N SER A 557 13.97 -30.81 -3.68
CA SER A 557 14.83 -29.67 -3.37
C SER A 557 15.32 -28.96 -4.63
N GLY A 558 15.74 -27.71 -4.50
CA GLY A 558 16.10 -26.82 -5.60
C GLY A 558 14.93 -25.95 -6.02
N ASN A 559 15.20 -24.97 -6.91
CA ASN A 559 14.23 -23.98 -7.33
C ASN A 559 14.01 -24.03 -8.85
N GLU A 560 12.79 -23.78 -9.30
CA GLU A 560 12.49 -23.63 -10.74
C GLU A 560 11.87 -22.27 -11.08
N ALA A 561 11.35 -21.52 -10.10
CA ALA A 561 10.74 -20.22 -10.31
C ALA A 561 11.82 -19.12 -10.33
N VAL A 562 11.62 -18.09 -11.15
CA VAL A 562 12.41 -16.85 -11.09
C VAL A 562 11.80 -15.95 -10.02
N TYR A 563 12.60 -15.47 -9.08
CA TYR A 563 12.16 -14.54 -8.04
C TYR A 563 12.57 -13.12 -8.42
N ILE A 564 11.59 -12.22 -8.46
CA ILE A 564 11.78 -10.81 -8.85
C ILE A 564 11.32 -9.92 -7.71
N ILE A 565 12.17 -8.99 -7.30
CA ILE A 565 11.76 -7.82 -6.53
C ILE A 565 11.64 -6.64 -7.48
N THR A 566 10.55 -5.88 -7.37
CA THR A 566 10.27 -4.71 -8.21
C THR A 566 9.66 -3.59 -7.39
N GLY A 567 10.44 -3.07 -6.42
CA GLY A 567 10.04 -2.02 -5.46
C GLY A 567 10.32 -0.59 -5.94
N GLY A 568 10.61 -0.39 -7.23
CA GLY A 568 10.95 0.92 -7.80
C GLY A 568 9.77 1.77 -8.28
N GLY A 569 8.53 1.52 -7.81
CA GLY A 569 7.30 2.14 -8.33
C GLY A 569 7.05 3.60 -7.93
N GLY A 570 7.89 4.19 -7.05
CA GLY A 570 7.75 5.60 -6.65
C GLY A 570 8.22 5.96 -5.25
N ALA A 571 8.32 5.01 -4.31
CA ALA A 571 8.89 5.26 -2.99
C ALA A 571 10.37 5.65 -3.06
N SER A 572 10.89 6.25 -1.98
CA SER A 572 12.34 6.50 -1.87
C SER A 572 13.09 5.19 -2.05
N LEU A 573 14.06 5.18 -2.96
CA LEU A 573 14.86 4.01 -3.25
C LEU A 573 15.77 3.66 -2.08
N ASP A 574 16.00 2.37 -1.87
CA ASP A 574 17.01 1.88 -0.95
C ASP A 574 18.42 2.21 -1.47
N ASN A 575 19.42 2.19 -0.60
CA ASN A 575 20.79 2.59 -0.95
C ASN A 575 21.85 1.80 -0.17
N HIS A 576 21.54 0.55 0.15
CA HIS A 576 22.40 -0.29 0.99
C HIS A 576 23.20 -1.30 0.19
N LYS A 577 24.20 -1.92 0.88
CA LYS A 577 25.04 -2.94 0.29
C LYS A 577 24.28 -4.25 0.19
N TYR A 578 24.41 -4.89 -0.97
CA TYR A 578 23.93 -6.22 -1.19
C TYR A 578 24.71 -7.24 -0.32
N HIS A 579 23.99 -8.25 0.13
CA HIS A 579 24.57 -9.43 0.77
C HIS A 579 24.48 -10.59 -0.20
N GLU A 580 25.58 -11.29 -0.42
CA GLU A 580 25.55 -12.51 -1.23
C GLU A 580 24.68 -13.57 -0.52
N TRP A 581 23.69 -14.07 -1.23
CA TRP A 581 22.87 -15.17 -0.78
C TRP A 581 23.54 -16.51 -1.10
N PRO A 582 23.96 -17.32 -0.09
CA PRO A 582 24.62 -18.61 -0.35
C PRO A 582 23.72 -19.64 -1.04
N GLN A 583 22.41 -19.39 -1.11
CA GLN A 583 21.40 -20.33 -1.63
C GLN A 583 20.77 -19.90 -2.96
N MET A 584 21.12 -18.74 -3.47
CA MET A 584 20.69 -18.25 -4.77
C MET A 584 21.93 -17.94 -5.60
N ASP A 585 22.12 -18.65 -6.72
CA ASP A 585 23.01 -18.18 -7.75
C ASP A 585 22.35 -16.97 -8.39
N LEU A 586 22.93 -15.85 -8.10
CA LEU A 586 22.72 -14.67 -8.91
C LEU A 586 23.69 -14.82 -10.07
N PRO A 587 23.26 -15.14 -11.30
CA PRO A 587 24.19 -15.28 -12.40
C PRO A 587 24.94 -13.97 -12.58
N ASP A 588 26.07 -14.02 -13.32
CA ASP A 588 26.79 -12.84 -13.86
C ASP A 588 25.85 -12.00 -14.70
N HIS A 589 24.84 -11.45 -14.04
CA HIS A 589 23.77 -10.70 -14.64
C HIS A 589 24.10 -9.22 -14.49
N PRO A 590 23.79 -8.39 -15.51
CA PRO A 590 23.94 -6.94 -15.37
C PRO A 590 23.15 -6.35 -14.19
N ALA A 591 22.18 -7.07 -13.65
CA ALA A 591 21.41 -6.72 -12.47
C ALA A 591 21.94 -7.33 -11.17
N ASN A 592 23.04 -8.04 -11.18
CA ASN A 592 23.72 -8.46 -9.98
C ASN A 592 24.95 -7.58 -9.78
N PRO A 593 25.08 -6.86 -8.68
CA PRO A 593 26.33 -6.23 -8.36
C PRO A 593 27.37 -7.34 -8.15
N SER A 594 28.36 -7.41 -9.03
CA SER A 594 29.64 -7.94 -8.61
C SER A 594 30.03 -7.17 -7.35
N SER A 595 30.67 -7.82 -6.39
CA SER A 595 31.17 -7.25 -5.10
C SER A 595 32.00 -5.95 -5.24
N ASP A 596 32.03 -5.33 -6.39
CA ASP A 596 32.69 -4.07 -6.66
C ASP A 596 31.73 -2.91 -6.42
N ALA A 597 31.98 -2.18 -5.34
CA ALA A 597 31.29 -0.99 -4.87
C ALA A 597 31.03 0.12 -5.91
N ALA A 598 31.53 -0.01 -7.13
CA ALA A 598 31.35 0.94 -8.23
C ALA A 598 30.01 0.82 -8.96
N ASP A 599 29.31 -0.32 -8.84
CA ASP A 599 28.03 -0.60 -9.50
C ASP A 599 26.80 -0.54 -8.57
N GLU A 600 26.99 -0.26 -7.28
CA GLU A 600 25.93 -0.27 -6.23
C GLU A 600 24.72 0.63 -6.54
N GLY A 601 24.88 1.69 -7.33
CA GLY A 601 23.78 2.59 -7.69
C GLY A 601 22.89 2.13 -8.85
N ARG A 602 23.22 1.02 -9.52
CA ARG A 602 22.57 0.62 -10.77
C ARG A 602 21.18 0.01 -10.55
N TYR A 603 20.92 -0.59 -9.40
CA TYR A 603 19.69 -1.32 -9.09
C TYR A 603 18.69 -0.49 -8.31
N TYR A 604 19.15 0.58 -7.72
CA TYR A 604 18.35 1.59 -7.05
C TYR A 604 17.80 2.58 -8.07
N GLN A 605 16.81 2.14 -8.85
CA GLN A 605 16.22 2.96 -9.90
C GLN A 605 14.72 2.83 -9.89
N TYR A 606 14.04 3.91 -10.19
CA TYR A 606 12.62 3.85 -10.46
C TYR A 606 12.37 3.07 -11.73
N HIS A 607 11.50 2.08 -11.65
CA HIS A 607 11.30 1.13 -12.73
C HIS A 607 9.94 0.46 -12.68
N PHE A 608 9.60 -0.24 -13.74
CA PHE A 608 8.57 -1.25 -13.80
C PHE A 608 9.05 -2.43 -14.66
N CYS A 609 8.47 -3.59 -14.42
CA CYS A 609 8.68 -4.79 -15.21
C CYS A 609 7.60 -4.93 -16.27
N LEU A 610 7.97 -5.40 -17.46
CA LEU A 610 7.05 -5.79 -18.52
C LEU A 610 7.24 -7.26 -18.86
N VAL A 611 6.15 -8.01 -18.90
CA VAL A 611 6.12 -9.41 -19.33
C VAL A 611 5.30 -9.52 -20.60
N GLU A 612 5.88 -10.10 -21.63
CA GLU A 612 5.25 -10.35 -22.91
C GLU A 612 5.23 -11.84 -23.19
N ILE A 613 4.04 -12.42 -23.28
CA ILE A 613 3.84 -13.83 -23.58
C ILE A 613 3.42 -13.97 -25.04
N ASP A 614 4.03 -14.90 -25.75
CA ASP A 614 3.61 -15.34 -27.09
C ASP A 614 3.74 -16.87 -27.18
N GLY A 615 2.62 -17.54 -26.98
CA GLY A 615 2.55 -19.01 -26.97
C GLY A 615 3.39 -19.64 -25.85
N ASP A 616 4.44 -20.36 -26.23
CA ASP A 616 5.36 -21.03 -25.30
C ASP A 616 6.57 -20.17 -24.93
N ARG A 617 6.62 -18.92 -25.36
CA ARG A 617 7.70 -17.98 -25.06
C ARG A 617 7.19 -16.84 -24.17
N LEU A 618 8.05 -16.44 -23.26
CA LEU A 618 7.88 -15.26 -22.42
C LEU A 618 9.14 -14.41 -22.57
N HIS A 619 8.96 -13.14 -22.86
CA HIS A 619 10.01 -12.12 -22.82
C HIS A 619 9.76 -11.19 -21.63
N PHE A 620 10.77 -11.00 -20.80
CA PHE A 620 10.74 -10.13 -19.63
C PHE A 620 11.69 -8.96 -19.80
N THR A 621 11.27 -7.76 -19.46
CA THR A 621 12.11 -6.55 -19.48
C THR A 621 11.85 -5.66 -18.27
N VAL A 622 12.90 -4.98 -17.78
CA VAL A 622 12.83 -3.96 -16.74
C VAL A 622 13.08 -2.59 -17.34
N HIS A 623 12.07 -1.75 -17.29
CA HIS A 623 12.08 -0.41 -17.86
C HIS A 623 12.41 0.62 -16.79
N VAL A 624 13.48 1.38 -16.97
CA VAL A 624 13.93 2.41 -16.02
C VAL A 624 13.35 3.78 -16.37
N VAL A 625 12.92 4.49 -15.32
CA VAL A 625 12.38 5.85 -15.38
C VAL A 625 13.24 6.77 -14.54
N ASN A 626 13.81 7.81 -15.15
CA ASN A 626 14.58 8.81 -14.41
C ASN A 626 13.69 9.65 -13.48
N PRO A 627 14.25 10.28 -12.43
CA PRO A 627 13.51 11.17 -11.55
C PRO A 627 12.83 12.35 -12.24
N ASP A 628 13.26 12.75 -13.42
CA ASP A 628 12.60 13.79 -14.24
C ASP A 628 11.45 13.24 -15.12
N GLY A 629 11.22 11.92 -15.08
CA GLY A 629 10.20 11.23 -15.86
C GLY A 629 10.65 10.79 -17.27
N SER A 630 11.90 11.02 -17.64
CA SER A 630 12.41 10.52 -18.92
C SER A 630 12.69 9.02 -18.87
N TYR A 631 12.45 8.34 -19.98
CA TYR A 631 12.81 6.93 -20.13
C TYR A 631 14.33 6.75 -20.19
N ALA A 632 14.88 5.88 -19.33
CA ALA A 632 16.32 5.67 -19.20
C ALA A 632 16.84 4.41 -19.93
N GLY A 633 15.94 3.53 -20.39
CA GLY A 633 16.32 2.30 -21.09
C GLY A 633 15.89 1.03 -20.37
N ILE A 634 16.47 -0.08 -20.78
CA ILE A 634 16.25 -1.41 -20.18
C ILE A 634 17.38 -1.70 -19.20
N LEU A 635 17.02 -2.03 -17.96
CA LEU A 635 17.96 -2.44 -16.92
C LEU A 635 18.30 -3.92 -17.06
N ASP A 636 17.28 -4.75 -17.24
CA ASP A 636 17.38 -6.21 -17.32
C ASP A 636 16.40 -6.77 -18.34
N GLN A 637 16.76 -7.91 -18.93
CA GLN A 637 15.87 -8.67 -19.82
C GLN A 637 16.26 -10.15 -19.87
N PHE A 638 15.27 -11.01 -19.99
CA PHE A 638 15.48 -12.45 -20.21
C PHE A 638 14.28 -13.10 -20.88
N ASP A 639 14.49 -14.31 -21.40
CA ASP A 639 13.46 -15.12 -22.02
C ASP A 639 13.22 -16.39 -21.21
N LEU A 640 11.96 -16.82 -21.11
CA LEU A 640 11.57 -18.12 -20.59
C LEU A 640 10.78 -18.93 -21.62
N THR A 641 10.83 -20.25 -21.46
CA THR A 641 9.96 -21.18 -22.20
C THR A 641 9.00 -21.83 -21.24
N ALA A 642 7.75 -22.01 -21.68
CA ALA A 642 6.70 -22.62 -20.86
C ALA A 642 7.13 -24.00 -20.32
N LYS A 643 6.95 -24.19 -19.03
CA LYS A 643 7.38 -25.40 -18.32
C LYS A 643 6.48 -26.59 -18.63
N ASP A 644 7.07 -27.79 -18.73
CA ASP A 644 6.30 -29.03 -18.78
C ASP A 644 5.81 -29.42 -17.36
N ARG A 645 4.51 -29.37 -17.17
CA ARG A 645 3.83 -29.70 -15.92
C ARG A 645 2.99 -30.97 -16.01
N ARG A 646 3.19 -31.76 -17.08
CA ARG A 646 2.46 -33.04 -17.25
C ARG A 646 2.88 -33.99 -16.16
N GLY A 647 1.91 -34.48 -15.41
CA GLY A 647 2.11 -35.47 -14.31
C GLY A 647 2.21 -34.86 -12.92
N LEU A 648 2.02 -33.53 -12.78
CA LEU A 648 1.91 -32.83 -11.48
C LEU A 648 0.49 -32.91 -10.93
#